data_9c740846abd780b5cd3c6d15bda88b72
#
_entry.id   9c740846abd780b5cd3c6d15bda88b72
#
_cell.length_a   1.000
_cell.length_b   1.000
_cell.length_c   1.000
_cell.angle_alpha   90.00
_cell.angle_beta   90.00
_cell.angle_gamma   90.00
#
_symmetry.space_group_name_H-M   'P 1'
#
loop_
_entity.id
_entity.type
_entity.pdbx_description
1 polymer ?
#
loop_
_entity_poly.entity_id
_entity_poly.type
_entity_poly.pdbx_seq_one_letter_code
_entity_poly.pdbx_strand_id
1 'polypeptide(L)'
;MKKKLFLLALALSGLNAQTIQSINFKGLIHLSPDVATQIMGLKVGQELTPKLSDKAITNLYKQNYFDDIYIEDTGSGNLLVKVKEKPSVARVDLKGIVTNDKTAIESLINIKPGNMYDELTIEKTKERIRQYYESKGYFDTVVDVEKQPVADNDSSLFITLNINRGENMIIKKVNLVGAKEFDYDDIEPVVANKSREFMGWLWGRNDGKVKLFELENDPARIQDKYFQKGYLDATVSSPYLNASFDNYTADLTYYIHEGEPYKVSNVSITAPEELGLDTKKIIDDFRLEAGDTMNSARLRQDMKKLDDMVADKGYAFVKVYPKTDKFDENKTVDIDYEVDPGEKVYIRNVQISGNDRTVDRIVRRELYLTEGNLYSRTDLQDSKDALKRTSYFDDVEIEEDPVDKNTVDLKVKVKEASTGSISGGIGYGSSDGLLLNAALSDTNIFGSGLQGQVSVDKSDRELSGQISLTNPRIFDSEYSLGGTLYANDYDWRTYKERSYGFSTTLGRKLTRNLSASLTYNIEQSKVTLKDDELRDINRYTGKEIYREGKAIKSAITPALTYNSTDDYYLPRRGIIASTSFEIAGLGGDMDFVKNRTNFNYYLGLREYIDYDLILRYKASFGKIWERGYTPINERLYLGGIRSLRGYESRTVSPKVKYNGDYYEYGGETSFNNSVEMSFPIIERVKMRGVVFYDYGMIGENSLNEIKRSSVGTGIEWITPIGPLQLIFAKALKPKEGDDTNTFEFTIGRRF
;
A
#
# COMPACT_ATOMS: atom_id res chain seq x y z
N MET A 1 -54.61 5.39 81.77
CA MET A 1 -54.48 6.11 83.06
C MET A 1 -53.06 6.54 83.27
N LYS A 2 -52.88 7.76 83.69
CA LYS A 2 -51.67 8.46 84.19
C LYS A 2 -50.59 8.86 83.12
N LYS A 3 -50.75 10.09 82.63
CA LYS A 3 -49.79 10.99 82.09
C LYS A 3 -48.64 11.21 83.05
N LYS A 4 -47.37 11.05 82.64
CA LYS A 4 -46.25 11.74 83.27
C LYS A 4 -45.60 12.64 82.22
N LEU A 5 -45.78 13.94 82.43
CA LEU A 5 -45.11 15.06 81.83
C LEU A 5 -43.59 14.96 82.21
N PHE A 6 -42.69 14.91 81.27
CA PHE A 6 -41.29 15.18 81.49
C PHE A 6 -40.96 16.51 80.82
N LEU A 7 -40.72 17.52 81.62
CA LEU A 7 -40.16 18.79 81.21
C LEU A 7 -38.72 18.58 80.82
N LEU A 8 -38.39 18.69 79.51
CA LEU A 8 -37.03 18.76 79.03
C LEU A 8 -36.65 20.25 78.98
N ALA A 9 -35.75 20.62 79.90
CA ALA A 9 -35.13 21.93 79.90
C ALA A 9 -34.23 22.04 78.66
N LEU A 10 -34.60 22.85 77.66
CA LEU A 10 -33.71 23.26 76.60
C LEU A 10 -32.63 24.16 77.23
N ALA A 11 -31.44 23.56 77.44
CA ALA A 11 -30.20 24.34 77.54
C ALA A 11 -29.86 24.87 76.14
N LEU A 12 -30.17 26.12 75.87
CA LEU A 12 -29.56 26.89 74.79
C LEU A 12 -28.08 27.03 75.15
N SER A 13 -27.26 26.06 74.76
CA SER A 13 -25.83 26.31 74.54
C SER A 13 -25.68 27.18 73.32
N GLY A 14 -25.38 28.44 73.53
CA GLY A 14 -25.03 29.37 72.47
C GLY A 14 -23.94 28.74 71.63
N LEU A 15 -24.20 28.57 70.33
CA LEU A 15 -23.19 28.34 69.32
C LEU A 15 -22.29 29.58 69.27
N ASN A 16 -21.26 29.60 70.16
CA ASN A 16 -20.13 30.52 69.95
C ASN A 16 -19.44 30.11 68.68
N ALA A 17 -19.57 30.89 67.63
CA ALA A 17 -18.81 30.73 66.44
C ALA A 17 -17.33 30.88 66.82
N GLN A 18 -16.60 29.78 66.72
CA GLN A 18 -15.21 29.68 67.16
C GLN A 18 -14.29 30.12 66.07
N THR A 19 -13.38 31.04 66.33
CA THR A 19 -12.42 31.54 65.37
C THR A 19 -11.27 30.54 65.24
N ILE A 20 -10.88 30.17 64.01
CA ILE A 20 -9.79 29.27 63.70
C ILE A 20 -8.45 29.87 64.17
N GLN A 21 -7.78 29.24 65.13
CA GLN A 21 -6.48 29.67 65.67
C GLN A 21 -5.29 28.98 64.97
N SER A 22 -5.46 27.70 64.66
CA SER A 22 -4.47 26.92 63.92
C SER A 22 -5.10 25.78 63.11
N ILE A 23 -4.44 25.37 62.04
CA ILE A 23 -4.84 24.22 61.22
C ILE A 23 -3.67 23.24 61.17
N ASN A 24 -3.83 22.10 61.79
CA ASN A 24 -2.83 21.04 61.80
C ASN A 24 -3.35 19.84 61.03
N PHE A 25 -2.46 19.13 60.35
CA PHE A 25 -2.80 17.92 59.58
C PHE A 25 -2.17 16.70 60.20
N LYS A 26 -2.87 15.57 60.13
CA LYS A 26 -2.36 14.24 60.46
C LYS A 26 -2.74 13.30 59.33
N GLY A 27 -1.71 12.63 58.75
CA GLY A 27 -1.90 11.64 57.69
C GLY A 27 -1.61 12.12 56.28
N LEU A 28 -1.12 13.37 56.11
CA LEU A 28 -0.58 13.84 54.82
C LEU A 28 0.77 13.14 54.51
N ILE A 29 0.94 12.69 53.29
CA ILE A 29 2.13 12.00 52.79
C ILE A 29 2.63 12.69 51.53
N HIS A 30 1.77 12.92 50.54
CA HIS A 30 2.13 13.48 49.26
C HIS A 30 1.81 14.96 49.11
N LEU A 31 0.86 15.46 49.93
CA LEU A 31 0.46 16.84 49.91
C LEU A 31 1.09 17.61 51.08
N SER A 32 1.61 18.81 50.86
CA SER A 32 2.09 19.64 51.98
C SER A 32 0.93 20.27 52.75
N PRO A 33 1.06 20.50 54.06
CA PRO A 33 0.03 21.13 54.86
C PRO A 33 -0.44 22.49 54.31
N ASP A 34 0.48 23.28 53.76
CA ASP A 34 0.15 24.61 53.21
C ASP A 34 -0.72 24.49 51.96
N VAL A 35 -0.41 23.56 51.06
CA VAL A 35 -1.20 23.33 49.86
C VAL A 35 -2.58 22.75 50.23
N ALA A 36 -2.63 21.83 51.18
CA ALA A 36 -3.89 21.27 51.65
C ALA A 36 -4.78 22.36 52.28
N THR A 37 -4.21 23.27 53.09
CA THR A 37 -4.90 24.42 53.67
C THR A 37 -5.45 25.38 52.58
N GLN A 38 -4.67 25.65 51.56
CA GLN A 38 -5.08 26.48 50.45
C GLN A 38 -6.25 25.86 49.68
N ILE A 39 -6.20 24.55 49.41
CA ILE A 39 -7.29 23.81 48.75
C ILE A 39 -8.58 23.84 49.61
N MET A 40 -8.47 23.63 50.89
CA MET A 40 -9.59 23.72 51.82
C MET A 40 -10.25 25.10 51.79
N GLY A 41 -9.47 26.16 51.53
CA GLY A 41 -9.95 27.54 51.54
C GLY A 41 -10.21 28.06 52.97
N LEU A 42 -9.61 27.42 53.98
CA LEU A 42 -9.63 27.85 55.36
C LEU A 42 -8.47 28.80 55.66
N LYS A 43 -8.74 29.80 56.53
CA LYS A 43 -7.72 30.74 56.97
C LYS A 43 -7.74 30.90 58.48
N VAL A 44 -6.59 31.03 59.12
CA VAL A 44 -6.47 31.42 60.52
C VAL A 44 -7.13 32.78 60.71
N GLY A 45 -7.90 32.95 61.77
CA GLY A 45 -8.70 34.15 62.03
C GLY A 45 -10.13 34.14 61.43
N GLN A 46 -10.50 33.09 60.66
CA GLN A 46 -11.84 32.96 60.08
C GLN A 46 -12.77 32.24 61.07
N GLU A 47 -14.03 32.59 61.06
CA GLU A 47 -15.08 31.96 61.87
C GLU A 47 -15.42 30.57 61.32
N LEU A 48 -15.28 29.52 62.12
CA LEU A 48 -15.61 28.15 61.75
C LEU A 48 -17.12 27.92 61.80
N THR A 49 -17.72 27.65 60.67
CA THR A 49 -19.13 27.25 60.60
C THR A 49 -19.26 25.86 60.00
N PRO A 50 -20.30 25.07 60.35
CA PRO A 50 -20.50 23.74 59.75
C PRO A 50 -20.48 23.76 58.21
N LYS A 51 -21.08 24.77 57.61
CA LYS A 51 -21.11 24.98 56.14
C LYS A 51 -19.71 25.20 55.56
N LEU A 52 -18.85 25.92 56.31
CA LEU A 52 -17.46 26.16 55.88
C LEU A 52 -16.62 24.89 56.00
N SER A 53 -16.79 24.09 57.06
CA SER A 53 -16.16 22.80 57.25
C SER A 53 -16.54 21.81 56.14
N ASP A 54 -17.84 21.70 55.82
CA ASP A 54 -18.32 20.84 54.72
C ASP A 54 -17.77 21.25 53.38
N LYS A 55 -17.67 22.56 53.12
CA LYS A 55 -17.06 23.08 51.91
C LYS A 55 -15.57 22.76 51.83
N ALA A 56 -14.85 22.90 52.93
CA ALA A 56 -13.42 22.61 53.01
C ALA A 56 -13.15 21.12 52.78
N ILE A 57 -13.90 20.22 53.40
CA ILE A 57 -13.84 18.79 53.15
C ILE A 57 -14.17 18.49 51.69
N THR A 58 -15.25 19.06 51.17
CA THR A 58 -15.63 18.87 49.76
C THR A 58 -14.55 19.33 48.76
N ASN A 59 -13.86 20.45 49.06
CA ASN A 59 -12.78 20.96 48.21
C ASN A 59 -11.57 20.02 48.18
N LEU A 60 -11.18 19.45 49.34
CA LEU A 60 -10.13 18.44 49.40
C LEU A 60 -10.55 17.14 48.71
N TYR A 61 -11.79 16.69 48.92
CA TYR A 61 -12.31 15.46 48.32
C TYR A 61 -12.32 15.52 46.76
N LYS A 62 -12.66 16.72 46.22
CA LYS A 62 -12.63 16.95 44.77
C LYS A 62 -11.28 16.78 44.12
N GLN A 63 -10.20 16.85 44.87
CA GLN A 63 -8.84 16.62 44.36
C GLN A 63 -8.53 15.15 44.11
N ASN A 64 -9.38 14.24 44.59
CA ASN A 64 -9.24 12.78 44.45
C ASN A 64 -7.96 12.18 45.13
N TYR A 65 -7.35 12.91 46.06
CA TYR A 65 -6.17 12.46 46.79
C TYR A 65 -6.49 11.63 48.04
N PHE A 66 -7.71 11.70 48.57
CA PHE A 66 -8.06 11.20 49.91
C PHE A 66 -9.13 10.12 49.85
N ASP A 67 -8.96 9.09 50.67
CA ASP A 67 -9.97 8.07 50.95
C ASP A 67 -10.92 8.61 52.03
N ASP A 68 -10.36 9.37 53.03
CA ASP A 68 -11.13 9.83 54.15
C ASP A 68 -10.59 11.16 54.70
N ILE A 69 -11.51 12.04 55.16
CA ILE A 69 -11.17 13.38 55.64
C ILE A 69 -12.07 13.70 56.81
N TYR A 70 -11.46 13.96 57.96
CA TYR A 70 -12.15 14.41 59.17
C TYR A 70 -11.55 15.71 59.70
N ILE A 71 -12.39 16.64 60.13
CA ILE A 71 -11.98 17.87 60.82
C ILE A 71 -12.44 17.74 62.24
N GLU A 72 -11.52 17.75 63.20
CA GLU A 72 -11.76 17.77 64.64
C GLU A 72 -11.35 19.13 65.18
N ASP A 73 -12.22 19.74 66.00
CA ASP A 73 -11.82 20.85 66.85
C ASP A 73 -11.25 20.29 68.17
N THR A 74 -9.95 20.48 68.38
CA THR A 74 -9.27 20.01 69.61
C THR A 74 -9.41 20.97 70.75
N GLY A 75 -10.22 22.02 70.61
CA GLY A 75 -10.51 23.06 71.61
C GLY A 75 -9.86 24.40 71.30
N SER A 76 -10.54 25.50 71.68
CA SER A 76 -10.08 26.87 71.48
C SER A 76 -9.79 27.28 70.04
N GLY A 77 -10.49 26.66 69.01
CA GLY A 77 -10.29 26.97 67.58
C GLY A 77 -9.09 26.31 66.92
N ASN A 78 -8.45 25.34 67.58
CA ASN A 78 -7.36 24.55 66.98
C ASN A 78 -7.95 23.37 66.18
N LEU A 79 -7.84 23.42 64.87
CA LEU A 79 -8.34 22.38 64.02
C LEU A 79 -7.29 21.30 63.78
N LEU A 80 -7.68 20.05 63.95
CA LEU A 80 -6.89 18.90 63.52
C LEU A 80 -7.61 18.23 62.36
N VAL A 81 -7.04 18.36 61.16
CA VAL A 81 -7.53 17.71 59.96
C VAL A 81 -6.85 16.35 59.86
N LYS A 82 -7.63 15.32 60.09
CA LYS A 82 -7.17 13.91 59.88
C LYS A 82 -7.55 13.51 58.48
N VAL A 83 -6.54 13.09 57.72
CA VAL A 83 -6.73 12.61 56.36
C VAL A 83 -6.13 11.22 56.19
N LYS A 84 -6.74 10.44 55.30
CA LYS A 84 -6.17 9.21 54.80
C LYS A 84 -5.98 9.40 53.30
N GLU A 85 -4.72 9.58 52.91
CA GLU A 85 -4.40 9.69 51.48
C GLU A 85 -4.55 8.34 50.81
N LYS A 86 -5.00 8.38 49.53
CA LYS A 86 -4.96 7.23 48.63
C LYS A 86 -3.50 6.88 48.31
N PRO A 87 -3.17 5.61 48.14
CA PRO A 87 -1.82 5.26 47.69
C PRO A 87 -1.55 5.80 46.28
N SER A 88 -0.32 6.20 46.02
CA SER A 88 0.14 6.58 44.68
C SER A 88 0.45 5.36 43.83
N VAL A 89 0.38 5.48 42.51
CA VAL A 89 0.80 4.43 41.57
C VAL A 89 2.27 4.59 41.27
N ALA A 90 3.10 3.64 41.71
CA ALA A 90 4.54 3.65 41.45
C ALA A 90 4.89 3.11 40.05
N ARG A 91 4.18 2.07 39.60
CA ARG A 91 4.38 1.45 38.28
C ARG A 91 3.11 0.74 37.83
N VAL A 92 2.92 0.69 36.51
CA VAL A 92 1.86 -0.10 35.86
C VAL A 92 2.51 -1.11 34.93
N ASP A 93 2.29 -2.38 35.22
CA ASP A 93 2.78 -3.50 34.41
C ASP A 93 1.61 -4.16 33.65
N LEU A 94 1.88 -4.60 32.42
CA LEU A 94 0.91 -5.26 31.56
C LEU A 94 1.38 -6.69 31.29
N LYS A 95 0.51 -7.68 31.53
CA LYS A 95 0.77 -9.10 31.25
C LYS A 95 -0.32 -9.68 30.37
N GLY A 96 0.02 -10.69 29.57
CA GLY A 96 -0.91 -11.40 28.70
C GLY A 96 -1.23 -10.70 27.38
N ILE A 97 -0.47 -9.64 27.02
CA ILE A 97 -0.66 -8.87 25.79
C ILE A 97 0.17 -9.46 24.66
N VAL A 98 -0.41 -9.51 23.45
CA VAL A 98 0.32 -9.80 22.22
C VAL A 98 1.07 -8.55 21.75
N THR A 99 2.30 -8.73 21.24
CA THR A 99 3.18 -7.62 20.81
C THR A 99 2.50 -6.58 19.91
N ASN A 100 1.66 -7.03 18.98
CA ASN A 100 0.95 -6.14 18.04
C ASN A 100 -0.13 -5.28 18.70
N ASP A 101 -0.64 -5.66 19.85
CA ASP A 101 -1.69 -4.92 20.56
C ASP A 101 -1.11 -3.97 21.63
N LYS A 102 0.18 -4.07 21.92
CA LYS A 102 0.81 -3.38 23.05
C LYS A 102 0.60 -1.86 23.01
N THR A 103 0.95 -1.23 21.90
CA THR A 103 0.82 0.23 21.76
C THR A 103 -0.64 0.71 21.86
N ALA A 104 -1.57 -0.06 21.29
CA ALA A 104 -2.99 0.26 21.37
C ALA A 104 -3.50 0.16 22.81
N ILE A 105 -3.17 -0.93 23.52
CA ILE A 105 -3.56 -1.13 24.92
C ILE A 105 -2.94 -0.05 25.81
N GLU A 106 -1.65 0.26 25.65
CA GLU A 106 -0.98 1.33 26.40
C GLU A 106 -1.69 2.69 26.24
N SER A 107 -2.23 2.99 25.05
CA SER A 107 -2.98 4.23 24.81
C SER A 107 -4.34 4.29 25.51
N LEU A 108 -4.94 3.14 25.88
CA LEU A 108 -6.22 3.05 26.59
C LEU A 108 -6.07 3.21 28.10
N ILE A 109 -4.85 3.09 28.61
CA ILE A 109 -4.57 3.13 30.05
C ILE A 109 -4.42 4.57 30.51
N ASN A 110 -5.35 5.02 31.32
CA ASN A 110 -5.32 6.36 31.92
C ASN A 110 -4.56 6.40 33.26
N ILE A 111 -4.07 5.27 33.73
CA ILE A 111 -3.33 5.13 34.98
C ILE A 111 -1.85 5.32 34.67
N LYS A 112 -1.23 6.34 35.25
CA LYS A 112 0.19 6.63 35.04
C LYS A 112 0.95 6.62 36.36
N PRO A 113 2.23 6.27 36.36
CA PRO A 113 3.08 6.45 37.55
C PRO A 113 2.98 7.89 38.07
N GLY A 114 2.84 8.05 39.37
CA GLY A 114 2.62 9.35 40.04
C GLY A 114 1.15 9.74 40.24
N ASN A 115 0.19 9.08 39.58
CA ASN A 115 -1.23 9.31 39.86
C ASN A 115 -1.64 8.64 41.17
N MET A 116 -2.67 9.19 41.83
CA MET A 116 -3.33 8.51 42.97
C MET A 116 -4.13 7.32 42.45
N TYR A 117 -4.12 6.23 43.20
CA TYR A 117 -4.94 5.07 42.92
C TYR A 117 -6.43 5.42 43.01
N ASP A 118 -7.19 5.11 42.00
CA ASP A 118 -8.62 5.33 41.92
C ASP A 118 -9.32 4.12 41.29
N GLU A 119 -10.15 3.45 42.09
CA GLU A 119 -10.87 2.24 41.67
C GLU A 119 -11.74 2.48 40.44
N LEU A 120 -12.36 3.64 40.34
CA LEU A 120 -13.21 3.99 39.19
C LEU A 120 -12.38 4.09 37.89
N THR A 121 -11.18 4.66 37.99
CA THR A 121 -10.26 4.75 36.84
C THR A 121 -9.76 3.39 36.44
N ILE A 122 -9.52 2.49 37.39
CA ILE A 122 -9.18 1.08 37.12
C ILE A 122 -10.33 0.38 36.38
N GLU A 123 -11.55 0.45 36.88
CA GLU A 123 -12.70 -0.21 36.25
C GLU A 123 -12.98 0.34 34.83
N LYS A 124 -12.86 1.66 34.64
CA LYS A 124 -12.95 2.27 33.32
C LYS A 124 -11.85 1.77 32.37
N THR A 125 -10.64 1.57 32.88
CA THR A 125 -9.52 1.05 32.10
C THR A 125 -9.78 -0.41 31.72
N LYS A 126 -10.23 -1.25 32.65
CA LYS A 126 -10.61 -2.64 32.38
C LYS A 126 -11.67 -2.72 31.29
N GLU A 127 -12.70 -1.88 31.40
CA GLU A 127 -13.80 -1.84 30.43
C GLU A 127 -13.34 -1.43 29.03
N ARG A 128 -12.47 -0.41 28.91
CA ARG A 128 -11.89 0.00 27.63
C ARG A 128 -11.05 -1.10 26.99
N ILE A 129 -10.25 -1.81 27.79
CA ILE A 129 -9.45 -2.94 27.30
C ILE A 129 -10.39 -4.07 26.85
N ARG A 130 -11.47 -4.35 27.59
CA ARG A 130 -12.46 -5.35 27.21
C ARG A 130 -13.12 -4.99 25.89
N GLN A 131 -13.61 -3.75 25.73
CA GLN A 131 -14.23 -3.25 24.50
C GLN A 131 -13.27 -3.29 23.31
N TYR A 132 -11.99 -3.00 23.53
CA TYR A 132 -10.97 -3.14 22.48
C TYR A 132 -10.88 -4.57 21.97
N TYR A 133 -10.84 -5.55 22.84
CA TYR A 133 -10.78 -6.96 22.45
C TYR A 133 -12.11 -7.47 21.88
N GLU A 134 -13.23 -7.03 22.43
CA GLU A 134 -14.57 -7.32 21.86
C GLU A 134 -14.69 -6.82 20.41
N SER A 135 -14.16 -5.63 20.11
CA SER A 135 -14.16 -5.08 18.76
C SER A 135 -13.40 -5.96 17.77
N LYS A 136 -12.45 -6.76 18.27
CA LYS A 136 -11.67 -7.73 17.52
C LYS A 136 -12.23 -9.16 17.57
N GLY A 137 -13.42 -9.35 18.17
CA GLY A 137 -14.10 -10.64 18.25
C GLY A 137 -13.72 -11.53 19.45
N TYR A 138 -13.10 -10.97 20.49
CA TYR A 138 -12.80 -11.67 21.74
C TYR A 138 -13.82 -11.27 22.80
N PHE A 139 -14.92 -12.04 22.93
CA PHE A 139 -16.08 -11.66 23.76
C PHE A 139 -15.96 -12.06 25.22
N ASP A 140 -15.07 -12.93 25.59
CA ASP A 140 -14.82 -13.42 26.95
C ASP A 140 -13.50 -12.90 27.56
N THR A 141 -13.08 -11.72 27.11
CA THR A 141 -11.88 -11.06 27.64
C THR A 141 -12.01 -10.76 29.13
N VAL A 142 -11.08 -11.26 29.93
CA VAL A 142 -10.99 -10.99 31.36
C VAL A 142 -9.76 -10.11 31.65
N VAL A 143 -9.96 -9.06 32.43
CA VAL A 143 -8.89 -8.18 32.87
C VAL A 143 -8.88 -8.14 34.39
N ASP A 144 -7.88 -8.78 34.97
CA ASP A 144 -7.64 -8.82 36.41
C ASP A 144 -6.58 -7.81 36.83
N VAL A 145 -6.73 -7.26 38.01
CA VAL A 145 -5.82 -6.26 38.55
C VAL A 145 -5.20 -6.75 39.86
N GLU A 146 -3.91 -6.92 39.85
CA GLU A 146 -3.12 -7.20 41.04
C GLU A 146 -2.53 -5.89 41.61
N LYS A 147 -2.70 -5.70 42.93
CA LYS A 147 -2.19 -4.54 43.66
C LYS A 147 -1.14 -5.05 44.64
N GLN A 148 0.08 -4.56 44.51
CA GLN A 148 1.17 -4.91 45.42
C GLN A 148 1.77 -3.65 46.05
N PRO A 149 1.82 -3.54 47.39
CA PRO A 149 2.53 -2.43 48.06
C PRO A 149 3.99 -2.40 47.61
N VAL A 150 4.57 -1.23 47.50
CA VAL A 150 6.02 -1.10 47.37
C VAL A 150 6.65 -1.48 48.72
N ALA A 151 7.70 -2.28 48.71
CA ALA A 151 8.35 -2.77 49.94
C ALA A 151 8.55 -1.63 50.96
N ASP A 152 8.08 -1.85 52.17
CA ASP A 152 8.12 -0.93 53.30
C ASP A 152 7.37 0.41 53.13
N ASN A 153 6.50 0.54 52.12
CA ASN A 153 5.75 1.75 51.88
C ASN A 153 4.30 1.48 51.41
N ASP A 154 3.36 1.44 52.33
CA ASP A 154 1.92 1.25 52.04
C ASP A 154 1.29 2.41 51.29
N SER A 155 1.98 3.56 51.14
CA SER A 155 1.47 4.73 50.42
C SER A 155 1.70 4.68 48.90
N SER A 156 2.35 3.63 48.39
CA SER A 156 2.59 3.45 46.95
C SER A 156 2.32 2.01 46.51
N LEU A 157 1.74 1.86 45.32
CA LEU A 157 1.32 0.56 44.77
C LEU A 157 1.98 0.30 43.39
N PHE A 158 2.40 -0.94 43.22
CA PHE A 158 2.57 -1.52 41.88
C PHE A 158 1.23 -2.07 41.39
N ILE A 159 0.82 -1.71 40.19
CA ILE A 159 -0.40 -2.21 39.57
C ILE A 159 0.00 -3.11 38.42
N THR A 160 -0.48 -4.35 38.43
CA THR A 160 -0.32 -5.28 37.31
C THR A 160 -1.69 -5.56 36.71
N LEU A 161 -1.87 -5.23 35.43
CA LEU A 161 -3.05 -5.60 34.65
C LEU A 161 -2.77 -6.93 33.96
N ASN A 162 -3.42 -8.00 34.42
CA ASN A 162 -3.36 -9.33 33.85
C ASN A 162 -4.50 -9.46 32.83
N ILE A 163 -4.18 -9.51 31.55
CA ILE A 163 -5.14 -9.54 30.46
C ILE A 163 -5.18 -10.95 29.89
N ASN A 164 -6.31 -11.59 30.01
CA ASN A 164 -6.64 -12.81 29.29
C ASN A 164 -7.70 -12.46 28.24
N ARG A 165 -7.28 -12.36 26.99
CA ARG A 165 -8.18 -11.97 25.90
C ARG A 165 -9.21 -13.05 25.55
N GLY A 166 -9.01 -14.31 26.01
CA GLY A 166 -9.87 -15.43 25.63
C GLY A 166 -9.65 -15.91 24.20
N GLU A 167 -10.63 -16.63 23.69
CA GLU A 167 -10.65 -17.16 22.32
C GLU A 167 -11.38 -16.21 21.37
N ASN A 168 -10.96 -16.22 20.11
CA ASN A 168 -11.56 -15.37 19.08
C ASN A 168 -12.78 -16.06 18.48
N MET A 169 -13.90 -15.34 18.35
CA MET A 169 -15.10 -15.81 17.67
C MET A 169 -14.88 -15.89 16.16
N ILE A 170 -15.12 -17.05 15.56
CA ILE A 170 -14.89 -17.33 14.15
C ILE A 170 -16.21 -17.48 13.41
N ILE A 171 -16.43 -16.70 12.38
CA ILE A 171 -17.58 -16.82 11.47
C ILE A 171 -17.39 -18.09 10.65
N LYS A 172 -18.28 -19.06 10.87
CA LYS A 172 -18.32 -20.31 10.13
C LYS A 172 -19.13 -20.19 8.85
N LYS A 173 -20.21 -19.42 8.89
CA LYS A 173 -21.13 -19.25 7.76
C LYS A 173 -21.71 -17.85 7.74
N VAL A 174 -21.89 -17.33 6.52
CA VAL A 174 -22.65 -16.11 6.27
C VAL A 174 -23.87 -16.50 5.43
N ASN A 175 -25.07 -16.15 5.90
CA ASN A 175 -26.33 -16.43 5.25
C ASN A 175 -26.94 -15.14 4.71
N LEU A 176 -27.39 -15.18 3.46
CA LEU A 176 -28.12 -14.10 2.81
C LEU A 176 -29.57 -14.60 2.59
N VAL A 177 -30.49 -14.12 3.40
CA VAL A 177 -31.90 -14.55 3.34
C VAL A 177 -32.69 -13.54 2.53
N GLY A 178 -33.32 -13.99 1.45
CA GLY A 178 -34.09 -13.14 0.52
C GLY A 178 -33.29 -12.67 -0.69
N ALA A 179 -31.97 -12.89 -0.74
CA ALA A 179 -31.14 -12.62 -1.90
C ALA A 179 -31.45 -13.63 -3.02
N LYS A 180 -31.55 -13.11 -4.26
CA LYS A 180 -31.73 -13.87 -5.49
C LYS A 180 -30.72 -13.48 -6.55
N GLU A 181 -30.35 -12.19 -6.60
CA GLU A 181 -29.39 -11.62 -7.56
C GLU A 181 -27.95 -11.95 -7.19
N PHE A 182 -27.63 -11.99 -5.90
CA PHE A 182 -26.27 -12.23 -5.41
C PHE A 182 -26.22 -13.43 -4.48
N ASP A 183 -25.18 -14.22 -4.65
CA ASP A 183 -24.78 -15.23 -3.66
C ASP A 183 -23.72 -14.69 -2.70
N TYR A 184 -23.22 -15.53 -1.79
CA TYR A 184 -22.22 -15.11 -0.82
C TYR A 184 -20.89 -14.75 -1.48
N ASP A 185 -20.51 -15.43 -2.55
CA ASP A 185 -19.22 -15.19 -3.23
C ASP A 185 -19.18 -13.80 -3.90
N ASP A 186 -20.36 -13.29 -4.34
CA ASP A 186 -20.51 -11.94 -4.87
C ASP A 186 -20.40 -10.86 -3.80
N ILE A 187 -20.89 -11.15 -2.59
CA ILE A 187 -20.94 -10.21 -1.46
C ILE A 187 -19.66 -10.24 -0.63
N GLU A 188 -19.01 -11.38 -0.53
CA GLU A 188 -17.78 -11.55 0.26
C GLU A 188 -16.70 -10.48 -0.01
N PRO A 189 -16.42 -10.06 -1.27
CA PRO A 189 -15.40 -9.04 -1.53
C PRO A 189 -15.67 -7.68 -0.87
N VAL A 190 -16.94 -7.34 -0.61
CA VAL A 190 -17.34 -6.01 -0.14
C VAL A 190 -17.56 -5.95 1.37
N VAL A 191 -17.86 -7.06 2.05
CA VAL A 191 -18.04 -7.10 3.50
C VAL A 191 -16.73 -7.28 4.25
N ALA A 192 -16.68 -6.77 5.48
CA ALA A 192 -15.53 -6.91 6.36
C ALA A 192 -15.58 -8.20 7.20
N ASN A 193 -16.79 -8.66 7.54
CA ASN A 193 -17.03 -9.88 8.29
C ASN A 193 -17.29 -11.06 7.35
N LYS A 194 -16.31 -11.96 7.25
CA LYS A 194 -16.28 -13.05 6.27
C LYS A 194 -16.19 -14.41 6.95
N SER A 195 -16.72 -15.44 6.30
CA SER A 195 -16.53 -16.81 6.78
C SER A 195 -15.05 -17.23 6.67
N ARG A 196 -14.63 -18.12 7.59
CA ARG A 196 -13.28 -18.69 7.58
C ARG A 196 -13.04 -19.52 6.34
N GLU A 197 -11.94 -19.27 5.65
CA GLU A 197 -11.50 -20.06 4.51
C GLU A 197 -10.47 -21.13 4.88
N PHE A 198 -10.49 -22.23 4.13
CA PHE A 198 -9.45 -23.23 4.19
C PHE A 198 -8.13 -22.62 3.73
N MET A 199 -7.09 -22.68 4.55
CA MET A 199 -5.78 -22.05 4.34
C MET A 199 -5.74 -20.52 4.38
N GLY A 200 -6.77 -19.80 4.81
CA GLY A 200 -6.75 -18.33 5.00
C GLY A 200 -5.61 -17.84 5.88
N TRP A 201 -5.12 -18.69 6.79
CA TRP A 201 -3.97 -18.41 7.66
C TRP A 201 -2.64 -18.24 6.90
N LEU A 202 -2.48 -18.92 5.76
CA LEU A 202 -1.25 -18.87 4.95
C LEU A 202 -1.13 -17.54 4.18
N TRP A 203 -2.26 -16.90 3.92
CA TRP A 203 -2.36 -15.69 3.09
C TRP A 203 -2.71 -14.43 3.88
N GLY A 204 -2.88 -14.55 5.20
CA GLY A 204 -3.28 -13.44 6.06
C GLY A 204 -4.66 -12.86 5.72
N ARG A 205 -5.53 -13.65 5.06
CA ARG A 205 -6.85 -13.23 4.59
C ARG A 205 -7.92 -14.20 5.06
N ASN A 206 -9.12 -13.66 5.36
CA ASN A 206 -10.31 -14.42 5.75
C ASN A 206 -10.04 -15.45 6.85
N ASP A 207 -9.47 -14.99 7.94
CA ASP A 207 -9.27 -15.76 9.16
C ASP A 207 -10.62 -16.04 9.87
N GLY A 208 -11.70 -15.45 9.38
CA GLY A 208 -13.08 -15.60 9.86
C GLY A 208 -13.38 -14.86 11.15
N LYS A 209 -12.46 -14.02 11.64
CA LYS A 209 -12.68 -13.29 12.90
C LYS A 209 -13.79 -12.27 12.79
N VAL A 210 -14.62 -12.20 13.82
CA VAL A 210 -15.65 -11.16 13.94
C VAL A 210 -14.98 -9.81 14.18
N LYS A 211 -15.38 -8.81 13.38
CA LYS A 211 -14.97 -7.40 13.50
C LYS A 211 -16.19 -6.58 13.85
N LEU A 212 -16.44 -6.39 15.14
CA LEU A 212 -17.70 -5.84 15.61
C LEU A 212 -17.98 -4.41 15.10
N PHE A 213 -16.97 -3.55 15.03
CA PHE A 213 -17.14 -2.19 14.49
C PHE A 213 -17.50 -2.16 13.00
N GLU A 214 -17.04 -3.14 12.24
CA GLU A 214 -17.33 -3.25 10.83
C GLU A 214 -18.68 -3.93 10.56
N LEU A 215 -19.20 -4.66 11.55
CA LEU A 215 -20.43 -5.42 11.42
C LEU A 215 -21.63 -4.51 11.14
N GLU A 216 -21.66 -3.34 11.75
CA GLU A 216 -22.71 -2.32 11.54
C GLU A 216 -22.63 -1.67 10.15
N ASN A 217 -21.44 -1.65 9.53
CA ASN A 217 -21.21 -1.06 8.22
C ASN A 217 -21.46 -2.06 7.06
N ASP A 218 -21.39 -3.34 7.33
CA ASP A 218 -21.56 -4.38 6.31
C ASP A 218 -22.93 -4.34 5.58
N PRO A 219 -24.09 -4.06 6.25
CA PRO A 219 -25.36 -3.89 5.55
C PRO A 219 -25.34 -2.79 4.49
N ALA A 220 -24.72 -1.65 4.80
CA ALA A 220 -24.59 -0.54 3.85
C ALA A 220 -23.70 -0.92 2.65
N ARG A 221 -22.65 -1.68 2.86
CA ARG A 221 -21.78 -2.20 1.79
C ARG A 221 -22.52 -3.18 0.88
N ILE A 222 -23.32 -4.07 1.47
CA ILE A 222 -24.18 -5.02 0.72
C ILE A 222 -25.23 -4.22 -0.07
N GLN A 223 -25.90 -3.26 0.56
CA GLN A 223 -26.90 -2.41 -0.10
C GLN A 223 -26.30 -1.62 -1.27
N ASP A 224 -25.09 -1.05 -1.11
CA ASP A 224 -24.41 -0.34 -2.21
C ASP A 224 -24.09 -1.29 -3.38
N LYS A 225 -23.79 -2.57 -3.11
CA LYS A 225 -23.60 -3.57 -4.16
C LYS A 225 -24.90 -3.79 -4.97
N TYR A 226 -26.05 -3.80 -4.33
CA TYR A 226 -27.36 -3.83 -5.01
C TYR A 226 -27.61 -2.54 -5.80
N PHE A 227 -27.28 -1.37 -5.25
CA PHE A 227 -27.39 -0.09 -5.95
C PHE A 227 -26.50 -0.02 -7.18
N GLN A 228 -25.36 -0.69 -7.19
CA GLN A 228 -24.49 -0.84 -8.36
C GLN A 228 -25.11 -1.68 -9.49
N LYS A 229 -26.14 -2.49 -9.19
CA LYS A 229 -26.89 -3.31 -10.16
C LYS A 229 -28.29 -2.75 -10.45
N GLY A 230 -28.58 -1.55 -9.92
CA GLY A 230 -29.84 -0.83 -10.21
C GLY A 230 -30.97 -1.08 -9.22
N TYR A 231 -30.81 -1.91 -8.21
CA TYR A 231 -31.82 -2.22 -7.22
C TYR A 231 -31.95 -1.10 -6.19
N LEU A 232 -32.52 0.04 -6.59
CA LEU A 232 -32.58 1.25 -5.75
C LEU A 232 -33.50 1.11 -4.52
N ASP A 233 -34.40 0.14 -4.52
CA ASP A 233 -35.30 -0.16 -3.40
C ASP A 233 -34.72 -1.24 -2.49
N ALA A 234 -33.49 -1.73 -2.75
CA ALA A 234 -32.86 -2.76 -1.95
C ALA A 234 -32.65 -2.31 -0.49
N THR A 235 -33.04 -3.14 0.43
CA THR A 235 -32.81 -2.94 1.86
C THR A 235 -32.15 -4.16 2.47
N VAL A 236 -31.22 -3.91 3.40
CA VAL A 236 -30.48 -4.95 4.10
C VAL A 236 -30.65 -4.73 5.60
N SER A 237 -31.07 -5.77 6.33
CA SER A 237 -31.24 -5.67 7.77
C SER A 237 -29.94 -5.49 8.52
N SER A 238 -30.03 -5.03 9.76
CA SER A 238 -28.91 -5.20 10.71
C SER A 238 -28.53 -6.68 10.78
N PRO A 239 -27.23 -6.97 10.91
CA PRO A 239 -26.74 -8.35 10.93
C PRO A 239 -27.20 -9.10 12.17
N TYR A 240 -27.63 -10.34 12.00
CA TYR A 240 -27.93 -11.25 13.09
C TYR A 240 -26.77 -12.23 13.28
N LEU A 241 -26.07 -12.09 14.43
CA LEU A 241 -24.95 -12.94 14.79
C LEU A 241 -25.42 -14.01 15.79
N ASN A 242 -25.44 -15.26 15.37
CA ASN A 242 -25.72 -16.42 16.23
C ASN A 242 -24.39 -17.04 16.68
N ALA A 243 -24.00 -16.76 17.92
CA ALA A 243 -22.72 -17.17 18.49
C ALA A 243 -22.83 -18.39 19.38
N SER A 244 -21.93 -19.36 19.21
CA SER A 244 -21.72 -20.51 20.09
C SER A 244 -20.41 -20.36 20.86
N PHE A 245 -20.48 -20.20 22.16
CA PHE A 245 -19.30 -20.09 23.03
C PHE A 245 -18.65 -21.43 23.35
N ASP A 246 -19.32 -22.56 23.09
CA ASP A 246 -18.74 -23.88 23.32
C ASP A 246 -17.57 -24.17 22.36
N ASN A 247 -17.64 -23.64 21.16
CA ASN A 247 -16.63 -23.85 20.11
C ASN A 247 -16.12 -22.56 19.48
N TYR A 248 -16.49 -21.41 20.04
CA TYR A 248 -16.13 -20.06 19.57
C TYR A 248 -16.41 -19.83 18.08
N THR A 249 -17.59 -20.28 17.63
CA THR A 249 -18.04 -20.09 16.25
C THR A 249 -19.34 -19.29 16.19
N ALA A 250 -19.53 -18.58 15.09
CA ALA A 250 -20.74 -17.81 14.84
C ALA A 250 -21.24 -18.00 13.41
N ASP A 251 -22.57 -17.98 13.26
CA ASP A 251 -23.24 -17.85 11.98
C ASP A 251 -23.80 -16.42 11.87
N LEU A 252 -23.51 -15.76 10.75
CA LEU A 252 -23.93 -14.39 10.47
C LEU A 252 -25.04 -14.42 9.42
N THR A 253 -26.15 -13.72 9.67
CA THR A 253 -27.30 -13.70 8.77
C THR A 253 -27.73 -12.27 8.46
N TYR A 254 -27.88 -11.95 7.17
CA TYR A 254 -28.48 -10.73 6.67
C TYR A 254 -29.81 -11.06 6.00
N TYR A 255 -30.85 -10.27 6.31
CA TYR A 255 -32.13 -10.33 5.62
C TYR A 255 -32.18 -9.23 4.57
N ILE A 256 -32.45 -9.62 3.33
CA ILE A 256 -32.35 -8.74 2.16
C ILE A 256 -33.71 -8.70 1.47
N HIS A 257 -34.16 -7.49 1.16
CA HIS A 257 -35.25 -7.24 0.25
C HIS A 257 -34.69 -6.50 -0.96
N GLU A 258 -34.69 -7.13 -2.14
CA GLU A 258 -33.96 -6.61 -3.32
C GLU A 258 -34.76 -5.54 -4.08
N GLY A 259 -36.08 -5.72 -4.22
CA GLY A 259 -36.89 -4.92 -5.13
C GLY A 259 -36.66 -5.32 -6.59
N GLU A 260 -36.86 -4.37 -7.50
CA GLU A 260 -36.62 -4.53 -8.94
C GLU A 260 -35.58 -3.52 -9.43
N PRO A 261 -34.79 -3.85 -10.49
CA PRO A 261 -33.76 -2.94 -10.99
C PRO A 261 -34.38 -1.79 -11.81
N TYR A 262 -33.86 -0.58 -11.59
CA TYR A 262 -34.23 0.63 -12.31
C TYR A 262 -33.31 0.87 -13.52
N LYS A 263 -33.86 1.44 -14.59
CA LYS A 263 -33.13 1.93 -15.76
C LYS A 263 -33.08 3.46 -15.75
N VAL A 264 -31.99 4.01 -16.25
CA VAL A 264 -31.87 5.45 -16.45
C VAL A 264 -32.73 5.89 -17.64
N SER A 265 -33.66 6.82 -17.44
CA SER A 265 -34.48 7.37 -18.52
C SER A 265 -33.87 8.63 -19.09
N ASN A 266 -33.32 9.50 -18.28
CA ASN A 266 -32.71 10.73 -18.71
C ASN A 266 -31.50 11.10 -17.87
N VAL A 267 -30.50 11.76 -18.49
CA VAL A 267 -29.32 12.33 -17.79
C VAL A 267 -29.19 13.77 -18.19
N SER A 268 -29.11 14.68 -17.22
CA SER A 268 -28.98 16.13 -17.43
C SER A 268 -27.94 16.74 -16.46
N ILE A 269 -27.45 17.92 -16.79
CA ILE A 269 -26.57 18.74 -15.94
C ILE A 269 -27.19 20.11 -15.81
N THR A 270 -27.46 20.53 -14.58
CA THR A 270 -27.89 21.88 -14.23
C THR A 270 -26.72 22.65 -13.63
N ALA A 271 -26.20 23.62 -14.34
CA ALA A 271 -25.04 24.41 -13.97
C ALA A 271 -25.17 25.87 -14.37
N PRO A 272 -24.58 26.84 -13.61
CA PRO A 272 -24.51 28.23 -13.99
C PRO A 272 -23.86 28.46 -15.37
N GLU A 273 -24.41 29.34 -16.17
CA GLU A 273 -23.88 29.67 -17.52
C GLU A 273 -22.45 30.22 -17.49
N GLU A 274 -22.06 30.86 -16.38
CA GLU A 274 -20.71 31.43 -16.17
C GLU A 274 -19.58 30.38 -16.24
N LEU A 275 -19.90 29.13 -15.99
CA LEU A 275 -18.92 28.03 -16.07
C LEU A 275 -18.52 27.69 -17.49
N GLY A 276 -19.37 28.08 -18.50
CA GLY A 276 -19.12 27.80 -19.92
C GLY A 276 -18.91 26.29 -20.18
N LEU A 277 -19.75 25.43 -19.56
CA LEU A 277 -19.68 23.98 -19.74
C LEU A 277 -20.46 23.58 -21.01
N ASP A 278 -19.85 22.78 -21.84
CA ASP A 278 -20.52 22.05 -22.90
C ASP A 278 -21.18 20.79 -22.30
N THR A 279 -22.38 20.98 -21.74
CA THR A 279 -23.08 19.93 -21.00
C THR A 279 -23.34 18.68 -21.84
N LYS A 280 -23.63 18.85 -23.15
CA LYS A 280 -23.86 17.72 -24.06
C LYS A 280 -22.60 16.87 -24.20
N LYS A 281 -21.47 17.51 -24.51
CA LYS A 281 -20.19 16.81 -24.65
C LYS A 281 -19.74 16.14 -23.34
N ILE A 282 -20.06 16.74 -22.20
CA ILE A 282 -19.72 16.16 -20.89
C ILE A 282 -20.57 14.93 -20.64
N ILE A 283 -21.87 14.97 -20.92
CA ILE A 283 -22.79 13.83 -20.78
C ILE A 283 -22.38 12.67 -21.71
N ASP A 284 -21.98 12.97 -22.95
CA ASP A 284 -21.49 11.95 -23.92
C ASP A 284 -20.22 11.22 -23.41
N ASP A 285 -19.52 11.80 -22.44
CA ASP A 285 -18.31 11.26 -21.85
C ASP A 285 -18.56 10.67 -20.43
N PHE A 286 -19.82 10.62 -19.98
CA PHE A 286 -20.22 9.98 -18.74
C PHE A 286 -20.28 8.45 -18.92
N ARG A 287 -20.20 7.75 -17.80
CA ARG A 287 -20.28 6.29 -17.76
C ARG A 287 -21.72 5.78 -17.65
N LEU A 288 -22.62 6.68 -17.29
CA LEU A 288 -24.03 6.37 -17.10
C LEU A 288 -24.85 7.12 -18.17
N GLU A 289 -25.46 6.36 -19.09
CA GLU A 289 -26.22 6.88 -20.21
C GLU A 289 -27.70 6.53 -20.07
N ALA A 290 -28.55 7.26 -20.79
CA ALA A 290 -29.97 6.92 -20.88
C ALA A 290 -30.17 5.52 -21.51
N GLY A 291 -30.97 4.67 -20.88
CA GLY A 291 -31.21 3.28 -21.27
C GLY A 291 -30.38 2.28 -20.47
N ASP A 292 -29.30 2.70 -19.80
CA ASP A 292 -28.50 1.86 -18.94
C ASP A 292 -29.28 1.40 -17.70
N THR A 293 -28.88 0.27 -17.12
CA THR A 293 -29.27 -0.07 -15.75
C THR A 293 -28.59 0.89 -14.79
N MET A 294 -29.36 1.47 -13.86
CA MET A 294 -28.81 2.38 -12.86
C MET A 294 -27.65 1.74 -12.10
N ASN A 295 -26.59 2.53 -11.89
CA ASN A 295 -25.40 2.07 -11.20
C ASN A 295 -24.82 3.18 -10.31
N SER A 296 -24.91 2.99 -8.98
CA SER A 296 -24.45 3.99 -8.00
C SER A 296 -22.95 4.29 -8.09
N ALA A 297 -22.13 3.32 -8.48
CA ALA A 297 -20.69 3.52 -8.61
C ALA A 297 -20.36 4.37 -9.85
N ARG A 298 -21.05 4.15 -10.98
CA ARG A 298 -20.93 4.98 -12.19
C ARG A 298 -21.42 6.40 -11.92
N LEU A 299 -22.56 6.56 -11.23
CA LEU A 299 -23.08 7.86 -10.80
C LEU A 299 -22.04 8.64 -10.01
N ARG A 300 -21.44 8.04 -9.00
CA ARG A 300 -20.37 8.68 -8.18
C ARG A 300 -19.14 9.04 -9.02
N GLN A 301 -18.78 8.22 -10.02
CA GLN A 301 -17.66 8.50 -10.91
C GLN A 301 -17.95 9.70 -11.83
N ASP A 302 -19.16 9.80 -12.36
CA ASP A 302 -19.57 10.91 -13.21
C ASP A 302 -19.68 12.21 -12.41
N MET A 303 -20.25 12.15 -11.19
CA MET A 303 -20.25 13.28 -10.25
C MET A 303 -18.83 13.77 -9.97
N LYS A 304 -17.92 12.83 -9.61
CA LYS A 304 -16.52 13.18 -9.33
C LYS A 304 -15.84 13.79 -10.54
N LYS A 305 -16.09 13.25 -11.74
CA LYS A 305 -15.54 13.78 -12.99
C LYS A 305 -15.99 15.22 -13.24
N LEU A 306 -17.29 15.50 -13.06
CA LEU A 306 -17.85 16.84 -13.22
C LEU A 306 -17.30 17.80 -12.15
N ASP A 307 -17.22 17.35 -10.91
CA ASP A 307 -16.62 18.09 -9.80
C ASP A 307 -15.15 18.46 -10.08
N ASP A 308 -14.33 17.49 -10.49
CA ASP A 308 -12.92 17.70 -10.86
C ASP A 308 -12.79 18.68 -12.04
N MET A 309 -13.64 18.56 -13.07
CA MET A 309 -13.64 19.47 -14.24
C MET A 309 -13.95 20.92 -13.88
N VAL A 310 -14.87 21.15 -12.96
CA VAL A 310 -15.24 22.49 -12.50
C VAL A 310 -14.16 23.02 -11.54
N ALA A 311 -13.64 22.19 -10.68
CA ALA A 311 -12.54 22.54 -9.76
C ALA A 311 -11.28 22.95 -10.53
N ASP A 312 -10.98 22.31 -11.66
CA ASP A 312 -9.84 22.66 -12.54
C ASP A 312 -9.99 24.01 -13.24
N LYS A 313 -11.20 24.59 -13.23
CA LYS A 313 -11.44 25.97 -13.67
C LYS A 313 -11.27 27.01 -12.56
N GLY A 314 -10.76 26.59 -11.38
CA GLY A 314 -10.48 27.43 -10.23
C GLY A 314 -11.52 27.41 -9.12
N TYR A 315 -12.55 26.59 -9.22
CA TYR A 315 -13.62 26.53 -8.23
C TYR A 315 -13.34 25.45 -7.18
N ALA A 316 -12.45 25.74 -6.22
CA ALA A 316 -11.93 24.77 -5.24
C ALA A 316 -13.05 24.09 -4.42
N PHE A 317 -14.12 24.80 -4.11
CA PHE A 317 -15.18 24.37 -3.22
C PHE A 317 -16.48 24.01 -3.95
N VAL A 318 -16.37 23.65 -5.23
CA VAL A 318 -17.51 23.19 -6.02
C VAL A 318 -18.17 21.98 -5.34
N LYS A 319 -19.49 21.93 -5.46
CA LYS A 319 -20.28 20.78 -5.01
C LYS A 319 -21.18 20.32 -6.14
N VAL A 320 -21.16 19.03 -6.41
CA VAL A 320 -22.03 18.38 -7.38
C VAL A 320 -23.01 17.48 -6.63
N TYR A 321 -24.30 17.72 -6.80
CA TYR A 321 -25.35 16.95 -6.17
C TYR A 321 -26.14 16.15 -7.22
N PRO A 322 -26.36 14.84 -7.00
CA PRO A 322 -27.22 14.07 -7.90
C PRO A 322 -28.66 14.23 -7.42
N LYS A 323 -29.49 14.81 -8.24
CA LYS A 323 -30.94 14.75 -8.07
C LYS A 323 -31.48 13.57 -8.87
N THR A 324 -32.15 12.65 -8.20
CA THR A 324 -32.70 11.44 -8.80
C THR A 324 -34.21 11.39 -8.61
N ASP A 325 -34.96 11.40 -9.70
CA ASP A 325 -36.41 11.29 -9.69
C ASP A 325 -36.80 9.85 -10.13
N LYS A 326 -37.34 9.06 -9.21
CA LYS A 326 -37.73 7.66 -9.46
C LYS A 326 -39.18 7.56 -9.95
N PHE A 327 -39.40 6.71 -10.95
CA PHE A 327 -40.71 6.38 -11.49
C PHE A 327 -41.00 4.91 -11.30
N ASP A 328 -41.75 4.58 -10.24
CA ASP A 328 -42.01 3.21 -9.82
C ASP A 328 -42.87 2.39 -10.81
N GLU A 329 -43.72 3.08 -11.61
CA GLU A 329 -44.62 2.44 -12.56
C GLU A 329 -43.87 1.72 -13.69
N ASN A 330 -42.76 2.31 -14.16
CA ASN A 330 -41.97 1.78 -15.29
C ASN A 330 -40.53 1.40 -14.87
N LYS A 331 -40.23 1.52 -13.58
CA LYS A 331 -38.90 1.23 -13.03
C LYS A 331 -37.78 2.02 -13.73
N THR A 332 -38.01 3.33 -13.88
CA THR A 332 -37.02 4.24 -14.44
C THR A 332 -36.62 5.34 -13.46
N VAL A 333 -35.48 5.95 -13.71
CA VAL A 333 -34.94 7.06 -12.90
C VAL A 333 -34.36 8.12 -13.81
N ASP A 334 -34.72 9.39 -13.58
CA ASP A 334 -34.05 10.54 -14.16
C ASP A 334 -32.94 11.01 -13.24
N ILE A 335 -31.82 11.41 -13.83
CA ILE A 335 -30.66 11.90 -13.10
C ILE A 335 -30.33 13.31 -13.57
N ASP A 336 -30.31 14.26 -12.63
CA ASP A 336 -29.84 15.63 -12.88
C ASP A 336 -28.64 15.91 -11.96
N TYR A 337 -27.52 16.30 -12.55
CA TYR A 337 -26.32 16.70 -11.82
C TYR A 337 -26.37 18.21 -11.60
N GLU A 338 -26.76 18.63 -10.40
CA GLU A 338 -26.79 20.05 -9.99
C GLU A 338 -25.38 20.49 -9.55
N VAL A 339 -24.85 21.57 -10.17
CA VAL A 339 -23.52 22.10 -9.87
C VAL A 339 -23.62 23.44 -9.13
N ASP A 340 -23.10 23.50 -7.93
CA ASP A 340 -22.84 24.73 -7.16
C ASP A 340 -21.33 25.02 -7.17
N PRO A 341 -20.84 25.96 -7.99
CA PRO A 341 -19.40 26.17 -8.19
C PRO A 341 -18.72 26.91 -7.02
N GLY A 342 -19.43 27.75 -6.28
CA GLY A 342 -18.82 28.71 -5.34
C GLY A 342 -18.01 29.80 -6.07
N GLU A 343 -16.96 30.32 -5.42
CA GLU A 343 -16.10 31.39 -5.94
C GLU A 343 -14.77 30.81 -6.51
N LYS A 344 -14.14 31.56 -7.45
CA LYS A 344 -12.78 31.22 -7.94
C LYS A 344 -11.73 31.49 -6.88
N VAL A 345 -10.83 30.53 -6.74
CA VAL A 345 -9.82 30.48 -5.68
C VAL A 345 -8.39 30.46 -6.26
N TYR A 346 -7.51 31.25 -5.67
CA TYR A 346 -6.07 31.30 -5.98
C TYR A 346 -5.23 30.81 -4.81
N ILE A 347 -4.11 30.17 -5.10
CA ILE A 347 -3.15 29.75 -4.08
C ILE A 347 -2.41 30.96 -3.54
N ARG A 348 -2.55 31.26 -2.24
CA ARG A 348 -1.85 32.35 -1.59
C ARG A 348 -0.46 31.96 -1.14
N ASN A 349 -0.35 30.81 -0.45
CA ASN A 349 0.89 30.33 0.13
C ASN A 349 0.94 28.81 0.15
N VAL A 350 2.16 28.23 0.02
CA VAL A 350 2.40 26.79 0.13
C VAL A 350 3.35 26.54 1.31
N GLN A 351 2.83 25.96 2.38
CA GLN A 351 3.56 25.63 3.59
C GLN A 351 3.88 24.13 3.64
N ILE A 352 5.16 23.79 3.78
CA ILE A 352 5.64 22.40 3.86
C ILE A 352 6.05 22.10 5.30
N SER A 353 5.70 20.93 5.81
CA SER A 353 6.03 20.49 7.17
C SER A 353 6.20 18.97 7.25
N GLY A 354 6.99 18.50 8.24
CA GLY A 354 7.27 17.08 8.47
C GLY A 354 8.40 16.51 7.62
N ASN A 355 9.11 17.34 6.85
CA ASN A 355 10.27 16.99 6.06
C ASN A 355 11.57 17.23 6.83
N ASP A 356 11.77 16.56 7.96
CA ASP A 356 12.89 16.76 8.88
C ASP A 356 14.26 16.43 8.26
N ARG A 357 14.32 15.50 7.30
CA ARG A 357 15.52 15.06 6.58
C ARG A 357 15.54 15.55 5.14
N THR A 358 14.40 15.47 4.46
CA THR A 358 14.28 15.84 3.05
C THR A 358 14.29 17.34 2.89
N VAL A 359 15.18 17.86 2.05
CA VAL A 359 15.31 19.30 1.79
C VAL A 359 14.00 19.83 1.18
N ASP A 360 13.50 20.98 1.68
CA ASP A 360 12.25 21.64 1.24
C ASP A 360 12.11 21.73 -0.29
N ARG A 361 13.19 22.10 -0.98
CA ARG A 361 13.27 22.18 -2.44
C ARG A 361 12.84 20.87 -3.12
N ILE A 362 13.13 19.72 -2.51
CA ILE A 362 12.81 18.39 -3.08
C ILE A 362 11.31 18.12 -3.00
N VAL A 363 10.63 18.59 -1.96
CA VAL A 363 9.18 18.52 -1.85
C VAL A 363 8.54 19.49 -2.84
N ARG A 364 8.96 20.74 -2.82
CA ARG A 364 8.39 21.84 -3.60
C ARG A 364 8.45 21.60 -5.12
N ARG A 365 9.52 21.01 -5.62
CA ARG A 365 9.68 20.71 -7.07
C ARG A 365 8.73 19.66 -7.60
N GLU A 366 8.10 18.86 -6.73
CA GLU A 366 7.11 17.85 -7.12
C GLU A 366 5.67 18.40 -7.09
N LEU A 367 5.48 19.65 -6.65
CA LEU A 367 4.18 20.30 -6.63
C LEU A 367 3.87 20.93 -8.00
N TYR A 368 2.66 20.71 -8.49
CA TYR A 368 2.17 21.35 -9.72
C TYR A 368 1.46 22.68 -9.43
N LEU A 369 1.08 22.93 -8.16
CA LEU A 369 0.50 24.18 -7.70
C LEU A 369 1.52 24.97 -6.89
N THR A 370 1.70 26.25 -7.26
CA THR A 370 2.56 27.20 -6.57
C THR A 370 1.80 28.47 -6.22
N GLU A 371 2.41 29.34 -5.44
CA GLU A 371 1.83 30.63 -5.05
C GLU A 371 1.44 31.46 -6.27
N GLY A 372 0.23 32.02 -6.26
CA GLY A 372 -0.33 32.82 -7.35
C GLY A 372 -1.05 32.00 -8.44
N ASN A 373 -0.96 30.68 -8.46
CA ASN A 373 -1.70 29.86 -9.41
C ASN A 373 -3.20 29.88 -9.11
N LEU A 374 -4.00 29.78 -10.15
CA LEU A 374 -5.41 29.44 -10.03
C LEU A 374 -5.52 28.00 -9.50
N TYR A 375 -6.44 27.74 -8.60
CA TYR A 375 -6.65 26.41 -8.06
C TYR A 375 -6.98 25.39 -9.16
N SER A 376 -6.45 24.20 -9.06
CA SER A 376 -6.79 23.03 -9.88
C SER A 376 -6.74 21.78 -8.99
N ARG A 377 -7.84 21.04 -8.93
CA ARG A 377 -7.91 19.80 -8.14
C ARG A 377 -7.06 18.69 -8.74
N THR A 378 -7.02 18.63 -10.07
CA THR A 378 -6.16 17.69 -10.78
C THR A 378 -4.70 17.95 -10.46
N ASP A 379 -4.23 19.21 -10.50
CA ASP A 379 -2.86 19.56 -10.17
C ASP A 379 -2.53 19.30 -8.67
N LEU A 380 -3.50 19.52 -7.78
CA LEU A 380 -3.35 19.20 -6.36
C LEU A 380 -3.21 17.69 -6.13
N GLN A 381 -4.07 16.88 -6.76
CA GLN A 381 -3.99 15.43 -6.68
C GLN A 381 -2.71 14.89 -7.33
N ASP A 382 -2.34 15.42 -8.50
CA ASP A 382 -1.11 15.07 -9.21
C ASP A 382 0.14 15.44 -8.37
N SER A 383 0.10 16.57 -7.63
CA SER A 383 1.14 16.95 -6.66
C SER A 383 1.26 15.91 -5.53
N LYS A 384 0.13 15.53 -4.94
CA LYS A 384 0.09 14.50 -3.89
C LYS A 384 0.62 13.15 -4.40
N ASP A 385 0.20 12.75 -5.60
CA ASP A 385 0.64 11.51 -6.22
C ASP A 385 2.11 11.57 -6.65
N ALA A 386 2.61 12.73 -7.11
CA ALA A 386 4.02 12.93 -7.40
C ALA A 386 4.88 12.74 -6.15
N LEU A 387 4.51 13.37 -5.04
CA LEU A 387 5.19 13.21 -3.76
C LEU A 387 5.17 11.75 -3.27
N LYS A 388 4.03 11.07 -3.35
CA LYS A 388 3.93 9.63 -3.00
C LYS A 388 4.81 8.76 -3.89
N ARG A 389 4.88 9.05 -5.20
CA ARG A 389 5.73 8.30 -6.14
C ARG A 389 7.21 8.44 -5.86
N THR A 390 7.66 9.47 -5.16
CA THR A 390 9.07 9.60 -4.77
C THR A 390 9.50 8.49 -3.81
N SER A 391 8.54 7.92 -3.05
CA SER A 391 8.80 6.97 -1.95
C SER A 391 9.68 7.56 -0.83
N TYR A 392 9.71 8.89 -0.69
CA TYR A 392 10.42 9.58 0.39
C TYR A 392 9.57 9.68 1.64
N PHE A 393 8.24 9.51 1.49
CA PHE A 393 7.25 9.74 2.53
C PHE A 393 6.32 8.53 2.67
N ASP A 394 6.07 8.14 3.94
CA ASP A 394 5.07 7.13 4.29
C ASP A 394 3.65 7.66 4.09
N ASP A 395 3.48 8.96 4.37
CA ASP A 395 2.20 9.64 4.17
C ASP A 395 2.42 11.05 3.63
N VAL A 396 1.47 11.48 2.80
CA VAL A 396 1.43 12.81 2.19
C VAL A 396 0.00 13.30 2.25
N GLU A 397 -0.21 14.39 2.97
CA GLU A 397 -1.48 15.09 3.06
C GLU A 397 -1.28 16.53 2.55
N ILE A 398 -2.17 16.97 1.67
CA ILE A 398 -2.24 18.36 1.25
C ILE A 398 -3.60 18.87 1.69
N GLU A 399 -3.59 19.73 2.70
CA GLU A 399 -4.78 20.38 3.22
C GLU A 399 -4.96 21.75 2.59
N GLU A 400 -6.19 22.03 2.21
CA GLU A 400 -6.65 23.31 1.72
C GLU A 400 -7.17 24.13 2.89
N ASP A 401 -6.48 25.20 3.25
CA ASP A 401 -6.87 26.11 4.36
C ASP A 401 -7.46 27.40 3.77
N PRO A 402 -8.79 27.56 3.74
CA PRO A 402 -9.40 28.78 3.20
C PRO A 402 -9.02 29.99 4.03
N VAL A 403 -8.50 31.02 3.38
CA VAL A 403 -8.12 32.29 4.03
C VAL A 403 -9.22 33.31 3.87
N ASP A 404 -9.77 33.40 2.67
CA ASP A 404 -10.93 34.22 2.32
C ASP A 404 -11.73 33.53 1.19
N LYS A 405 -12.71 34.23 0.60
CA LYS A 405 -13.59 33.66 -0.44
C LYS A 405 -12.83 33.26 -1.71
N ASN A 406 -11.70 33.89 -1.99
CA ASN A 406 -10.97 33.79 -3.24
C ASN A 406 -9.55 33.28 -3.09
N THR A 407 -9.07 33.04 -1.86
CA THR A 407 -7.71 32.56 -1.60
C THR A 407 -7.63 31.41 -0.63
N VAL A 408 -6.72 30.50 -0.89
CA VAL A 408 -6.45 29.31 -0.07
C VAL A 408 -4.95 29.15 0.15
N ASP A 409 -4.56 28.75 1.36
CA ASP A 409 -3.22 28.26 1.66
C ASP A 409 -3.19 26.75 1.51
N LEU A 410 -2.14 26.23 0.90
CA LEU A 410 -1.88 24.78 0.83
C LEU A 410 -0.92 24.38 1.95
N LYS A 411 -1.37 23.49 2.84
CA LYS A 411 -0.53 22.91 3.89
C LYS A 411 -0.12 21.50 3.47
N VAL A 412 1.10 21.37 2.98
CA VAL A 412 1.70 20.10 2.58
C VAL A 412 2.34 19.47 3.81
N LYS A 413 1.67 18.50 4.40
CA LYS A 413 2.16 17.72 5.53
C LYS A 413 2.71 16.39 5.02
N VAL A 414 3.96 16.11 5.31
CA VAL A 414 4.60 14.85 4.93
C VAL A 414 5.11 14.13 6.16
N LYS A 415 5.14 12.81 6.09
CA LYS A 415 5.75 11.94 7.10
C LYS A 415 6.89 11.18 6.44
N GLU A 416 8.12 11.45 6.89
CA GLU A 416 9.32 10.81 6.34
C GLU A 416 9.26 9.29 6.40
N ALA A 417 9.56 8.66 5.27
CA ALA A 417 9.72 7.21 5.17
C ALA A 417 11.18 6.79 5.45
N SER A 418 11.37 5.52 5.72
CA SER A 418 12.70 4.92 5.65
C SER A 418 13.06 4.72 4.17
N THR A 419 13.92 5.58 3.62
CA THR A 419 14.33 5.54 2.21
C THR A 419 15.41 4.51 1.93
N GLY A 420 16.15 4.11 2.97
CA GLY A 420 17.15 3.04 2.91
C GLY A 420 16.51 1.65 3.04
N SER A 421 16.87 0.73 2.17
CA SER A 421 16.41 -0.65 2.21
C SER A 421 17.55 -1.64 1.94
N ILE A 422 17.50 -2.76 2.65
CA ILE A 422 18.34 -3.95 2.39
C ILE A 422 17.39 -5.04 1.93
N SER A 423 17.63 -5.58 0.75
CA SER A 423 16.87 -6.68 0.21
C SER A 423 17.76 -7.87 -0.10
N GLY A 424 17.23 -9.07 0.12
CA GLY A 424 17.85 -10.31 -0.27
C GLY A 424 16.79 -11.25 -0.83
N GLY A 425 17.12 -11.94 -1.91
CA GLY A 425 16.23 -12.88 -2.58
C GLY A 425 16.93 -14.19 -2.87
N ILE A 426 16.17 -15.27 -2.76
CA ILE A 426 16.58 -16.61 -3.20
C ILE A 426 15.54 -17.05 -4.22
N GLY A 427 16.03 -17.50 -5.38
CA GLY A 427 15.19 -18.01 -6.43
C GLY A 427 15.78 -19.30 -6.99
N TYR A 428 15.04 -19.99 -7.85
CA TYR A 428 15.53 -21.10 -8.63
C TYR A 428 14.89 -21.09 -10.01
N GLY A 429 15.67 -21.35 -11.01
CA GLY A 429 15.20 -21.44 -12.39
C GLY A 429 15.81 -22.63 -13.11
N SER A 430 15.05 -23.28 -14.00
CA SER A 430 15.53 -24.43 -14.78
C SER A 430 16.74 -24.12 -15.67
N SER A 431 16.86 -22.86 -16.10
CA SER A 431 17.97 -22.42 -16.97
C SER A 431 19.15 -21.84 -16.21
N ASP A 432 18.92 -21.18 -15.10
CA ASP A 432 19.93 -20.39 -14.39
C ASP A 432 20.36 -21.04 -13.06
N GLY A 433 19.72 -22.14 -12.64
CA GLY A 433 19.98 -22.83 -11.37
C GLY A 433 19.55 -22.02 -10.16
N LEU A 434 20.31 -22.12 -9.07
CA LEU A 434 20.06 -21.38 -7.83
C LEU A 434 20.41 -19.90 -8.05
N LEU A 435 19.44 -19.02 -7.76
CA LEU A 435 19.58 -17.58 -7.87
C LEU A 435 19.66 -16.98 -6.47
N LEU A 436 20.66 -16.18 -6.23
CA LEU A 436 20.84 -15.39 -5.01
C LEU A 436 20.98 -13.92 -5.42
N ASN A 437 20.21 -13.07 -4.80
CA ASN A 437 20.27 -11.62 -4.99
C ASN A 437 20.47 -10.95 -3.64
N ALA A 438 21.32 -9.92 -3.58
CA ALA A 438 21.42 -9.01 -2.45
C ALA A 438 21.53 -7.59 -2.97
N ALA A 439 20.75 -6.68 -2.38
CA ALA A 439 20.81 -5.27 -2.74
C ALA A 439 20.66 -4.37 -1.51
N LEU A 440 21.44 -3.29 -1.52
CA LEU A 440 21.33 -2.15 -0.63
C LEU A 440 20.93 -0.95 -1.50
N SER A 441 19.85 -0.28 -1.15
CA SER A 441 19.41 0.92 -1.88
C SER A 441 18.95 2.01 -0.92
N ASP A 442 19.14 3.26 -1.34
CA ASP A 442 18.55 4.43 -0.71
C ASP A 442 17.99 5.32 -1.81
N THR A 443 16.69 5.62 -1.72
CA THR A 443 16.00 6.45 -2.72
C THR A 443 16.12 7.93 -2.46
N ASN A 444 16.67 8.33 -1.29
CA ASN A 444 16.80 9.74 -0.88
C ASN A 444 18.05 9.96 -0.01
N ILE A 445 19.23 9.72 -0.56
CA ILE A 445 20.51 9.81 0.15
C ILE A 445 20.63 11.17 0.84
N PHE A 446 20.75 11.17 2.17
CA PHE A 446 20.86 12.39 3.00
C PHE A 446 19.77 13.44 2.75
N GLY A 447 18.57 13.03 2.31
CA GLY A 447 17.48 13.95 2.02
C GLY A 447 17.66 14.80 0.75
N SER A 448 18.65 14.49 -0.06
CA SER A 448 19.03 15.27 -1.26
C SER A 448 18.25 14.93 -2.52
N GLY A 449 17.38 13.91 -2.47
CA GLY A 449 16.68 13.37 -3.64
C GLY A 449 17.56 12.53 -4.57
N LEU A 450 18.81 12.23 -4.18
CA LEU A 450 19.67 11.31 -4.90
C LEU A 450 19.31 9.87 -4.55
N GLN A 451 19.31 9.01 -5.57
CA GLN A 451 19.03 7.58 -5.44
C GLN A 451 20.32 6.81 -5.65
N GLY A 452 20.62 5.90 -4.73
CA GLY A 452 21.79 5.03 -4.81
C GLY A 452 21.40 3.56 -4.66
N GLN A 453 22.12 2.69 -5.34
CA GLN A 453 21.95 1.25 -5.22
C GLN A 453 23.28 0.53 -5.39
N VAL A 454 23.48 -0.48 -4.56
CA VAL A 454 24.53 -1.50 -4.72
C VAL A 454 23.82 -2.84 -4.77
N SER A 455 24.07 -3.64 -5.80
CA SER A 455 23.51 -5.00 -5.89
C SER A 455 24.50 -6.02 -6.39
N VAL A 456 24.29 -7.26 -5.94
CA VAL A 456 25.04 -8.44 -6.38
C VAL A 456 24.02 -9.54 -6.68
N ASP A 457 24.14 -10.13 -7.88
CA ASP A 457 23.36 -11.27 -8.33
C ASP A 457 24.30 -12.45 -8.59
N LYS A 458 23.92 -13.62 -8.09
CA LYS A 458 24.69 -14.86 -8.27
C LYS A 458 23.74 -15.97 -8.74
N SER A 459 24.13 -16.66 -9.80
CA SER A 459 23.50 -17.91 -10.25
C SER A 459 24.56 -18.94 -10.63
N ASP A 460 24.14 -20.12 -11.14
CA ASP A 460 25.07 -21.11 -11.64
C ASP A 460 25.81 -20.61 -12.89
N ARG A 461 25.20 -19.69 -13.64
CA ARG A 461 25.74 -19.13 -14.90
C ARG A 461 26.15 -17.67 -14.81
N GLU A 462 25.84 -16.97 -13.74
CA GLU A 462 26.01 -15.51 -13.64
C GLU A 462 26.58 -15.12 -12.29
N LEU A 463 27.54 -14.23 -12.30
CA LEU A 463 27.89 -13.39 -11.15
C LEU A 463 27.95 -11.95 -11.65
N SER A 464 27.05 -11.13 -11.18
CA SER A 464 27.01 -9.71 -11.53
C SER A 464 26.98 -8.81 -10.29
N GLY A 465 27.60 -7.65 -10.41
CA GLY A 465 27.61 -6.63 -9.37
C GLY A 465 27.51 -5.25 -9.98
N GLN A 466 26.75 -4.37 -9.36
CA GLN A 466 26.63 -2.99 -9.83
C GLN A 466 26.52 -1.99 -8.67
N ILE A 467 27.00 -0.78 -8.93
CA ILE A 467 26.84 0.41 -8.10
C ILE A 467 26.24 1.49 -8.97
N SER A 468 25.10 2.03 -8.60
CA SER A 468 24.44 3.12 -9.33
C SER A 468 24.14 4.31 -8.45
N LEU A 469 24.22 5.50 -9.03
CA LEU A 469 23.81 6.75 -8.44
C LEU A 469 22.98 7.53 -9.47
N THR A 470 21.79 7.96 -9.11
CA THR A 470 20.88 8.69 -10.01
C THR A 470 20.33 9.93 -9.35
N ASN A 471 20.41 11.06 -10.02
CA ASN A 471 19.64 12.25 -9.71
C ASN A 471 18.39 12.26 -10.61
N PRO A 472 17.18 12.04 -10.08
CA PRO A 472 15.96 11.97 -10.89
C PRO A 472 15.54 13.34 -11.46
N ARG A 473 16.09 14.46 -10.92
CA ARG A 473 15.79 15.83 -11.35
C ARG A 473 17.04 16.69 -11.25
N ILE A 474 17.94 16.54 -12.22
CA ILE A 474 19.17 17.34 -12.26
C ILE A 474 18.83 18.82 -12.40
N PHE A 475 19.39 19.67 -11.55
CA PHE A 475 19.09 21.12 -11.47
C PHE A 475 17.59 21.42 -11.30
N ASP A 476 16.84 20.55 -10.61
CA ASP A 476 15.38 20.61 -10.42
C ASP A 476 14.57 20.64 -11.73
N SER A 477 15.19 20.23 -12.81
CA SER A 477 14.56 20.11 -14.13
C SER A 477 13.81 18.76 -14.26
N GLU A 478 13.13 18.57 -15.38
CA GLU A 478 12.49 17.29 -15.74
C GLU A 478 13.48 16.23 -16.23
N TYR A 479 14.78 16.53 -16.26
CA TYR A 479 15.82 15.61 -16.69
C TYR A 479 16.39 14.83 -15.51
N SER A 480 16.54 13.52 -15.68
CA SER A 480 17.27 12.64 -14.77
C SER A 480 18.68 12.36 -15.32
N LEU A 481 19.66 12.24 -14.42
CA LEU A 481 21.01 11.83 -14.77
C LEU A 481 21.46 10.71 -13.83
N GLY A 482 21.78 9.56 -14.39
CA GLY A 482 22.30 8.41 -13.65
C GLY A 482 23.68 7.98 -14.12
N GLY A 483 24.47 7.45 -13.21
CA GLY A 483 25.74 6.77 -13.48
C GLY A 483 25.75 5.39 -12.85
N THR A 484 26.26 4.38 -13.56
CA THR A 484 26.35 3.00 -13.09
C THR A 484 27.72 2.41 -13.41
N LEU A 485 28.38 1.85 -12.40
CA LEU A 485 29.54 0.98 -12.52
C LEU A 485 29.07 -0.45 -12.37
N TYR A 486 29.53 -1.34 -13.24
CA TYR A 486 29.13 -2.75 -13.18
C TYR A 486 30.26 -3.69 -13.56
N ALA A 487 30.14 -4.93 -13.06
CA ALA A 487 31.02 -6.05 -13.42
C ALA A 487 30.18 -7.31 -13.53
N ASN A 488 30.36 -8.07 -14.60
CA ASN A 488 29.62 -9.29 -14.88
C ASN A 488 30.58 -10.43 -15.27
N ASP A 489 30.24 -11.65 -14.86
CA ASP A 489 30.89 -12.90 -15.24
C ASP A 489 29.78 -13.88 -15.64
N TYR A 490 29.70 -14.21 -16.95
CA TYR A 490 28.71 -15.12 -17.49
C TYR A 490 29.36 -16.40 -17.98
N ASP A 491 28.80 -17.53 -17.62
CA ASP A 491 29.19 -18.85 -18.08
C ASP A 491 28.17 -19.37 -19.10
N TRP A 492 28.39 -19.04 -20.37
CA TRP A 492 27.57 -19.50 -21.49
C TRP A 492 27.98 -20.93 -21.92
N ARG A 493 27.18 -21.58 -22.74
CA ARG A 493 27.41 -22.96 -23.18
C ARG A 493 28.77 -23.13 -23.86
N THR A 494 29.16 -22.24 -24.77
CA THR A 494 30.35 -22.32 -25.61
C THR A 494 31.50 -21.43 -25.14
N TYR A 495 31.24 -20.40 -24.34
CA TYR A 495 32.25 -19.44 -23.87
C TYR A 495 31.95 -18.90 -22.49
N LYS A 496 32.98 -18.36 -21.86
CA LYS A 496 32.85 -17.50 -20.67
C LYS A 496 33.05 -16.05 -21.07
N GLU A 497 32.22 -15.18 -20.53
CA GLU A 497 32.30 -13.75 -20.75
C GLU A 497 32.50 -13.05 -19.38
N ARG A 498 33.54 -12.21 -19.33
CA ARG A 498 33.76 -11.36 -18.18
C ARG A 498 33.78 -9.92 -18.65
N SER A 499 32.89 -9.06 -18.10
CA SER A 499 32.83 -7.67 -18.49
C SER A 499 32.79 -6.74 -17.26
N TYR A 500 33.33 -5.54 -17.46
CA TYR A 500 33.21 -4.42 -16.54
C TYR A 500 33.10 -3.14 -17.33
N GLY A 501 32.24 -2.25 -16.81
CA GLY A 501 31.94 -1.04 -17.55
C GLY A 501 31.36 0.07 -16.68
N PHE A 502 31.24 1.21 -17.33
CA PHE A 502 30.56 2.38 -16.82
C PHE A 502 29.50 2.83 -17.81
N SER A 503 28.32 3.17 -17.32
CA SER A 503 27.30 3.81 -18.13
C SER A 503 26.79 5.09 -17.47
N THR A 504 26.42 6.06 -18.30
CA THR A 504 25.70 7.25 -17.87
C THR A 504 24.45 7.43 -18.71
N THR A 505 23.33 7.73 -18.06
CA THR A 505 22.02 7.85 -18.70
C THR A 505 21.39 9.19 -18.38
N LEU A 506 21.09 9.96 -19.41
CA LEU A 506 20.23 11.13 -19.36
C LEU A 506 18.81 10.71 -19.75
N GLY A 507 17.83 10.95 -18.89
CA GLY A 507 16.43 10.59 -19.12
C GLY A 507 15.48 11.77 -18.98
N ARG A 508 14.33 11.71 -19.65
CA ARG A 508 13.23 12.66 -19.50
C ARG A 508 11.89 11.98 -19.76
N LYS A 509 10.89 12.33 -18.93
CA LYS A 509 9.48 12.03 -19.27
C LYS A 509 8.97 13.09 -20.25
N LEU A 510 8.56 12.65 -21.45
CA LEU A 510 8.01 13.52 -22.48
C LEU A 510 6.50 13.73 -22.27
N THR A 511 5.81 12.68 -21.84
CA THR A 511 4.41 12.71 -21.42
C THR A 511 4.21 11.79 -20.22
N ARG A 512 3.00 11.70 -19.67
CA ARG A 512 2.66 10.79 -18.56
C ARG A 512 3.10 9.34 -18.83
N ASN A 513 2.99 8.89 -20.07
CA ASN A 513 3.24 7.50 -20.48
C ASN A 513 4.50 7.31 -21.33
N LEU A 514 5.09 8.39 -21.84
CA LEU A 514 6.23 8.34 -22.76
C LEU A 514 7.48 8.91 -22.10
N SER A 515 8.56 8.14 -22.12
CA SER A 515 9.89 8.55 -21.66
C SER A 515 10.95 8.37 -22.76
N ALA A 516 11.90 9.27 -22.80
CA ALA A 516 13.09 9.18 -23.63
C ALA A 516 14.35 9.09 -22.78
N SER A 517 15.35 8.36 -23.25
CA SER A 517 16.66 8.32 -22.60
C SER A 517 17.78 8.25 -23.62
N LEU A 518 18.94 8.73 -23.21
CA LEU A 518 20.19 8.67 -23.93
C LEU A 518 21.26 8.13 -22.99
N THR A 519 21.76 6.94 -23.30
CA THR A 519 22.80 6.28 -22.50
C THR A 519 24.11 6.27 -23.24
N TYR A 520 25.19 6.68 -22.60
CA TYR A 520 26.56 6.39 -23.04
C TYR A 520 27.09 5.26 -22.20
N ASN A 521 27.70 4.28 -22.84
CA ASN A 521 28.30 3.12 -22.20
C ASN A 521 29.72 2.89 -22.70
N ILE A 522 30.65 2.64 -21.78
CA ILE A 522 31.99 2.13 -22.07
C ILE A 522 32.19 0.84 -21.28
N GLU A 523 32.56 -0.23 -21.99
CA GLU A 523 32.67 -1.56 -21.42
C GLU A 523 33.88 -2.27 -21.99
N GLN A 524 34.65 -2.93 -21.14
CA GLN A 524 35.63 -3.92 -21.59
C GLN A 524 35.05 -5.31 -21.31
N SER A 525 34.91 -6.12 -22.35
CA SER A 525 34.56 -7.54 -22.27
C SER A 525 35.74 -8.43 -22.61
N LYS A 526 35.81 -9.60 -21.95
CA LYS A 526 36.76 -10.67 -22.28
C LYS A 526 35.96 -11.94 -22.54
N VAL A 527 36.06 -12.46 -23.73
CA VAL A 527 35.53 -13.77 -24.13
C VAL A 527 36.63 -14.82 -24.04
N THR A 528 36.35 -15.94 -23.37
CA THR A 528 37.23 -17.11 -23.28
C THR A 528 36.45 -18.33 -23.73
N LEU A 529 36.92 -18.99 -24.77
CA LEU A 529 36.26 -20.18 -25.33
C LEU A 529 36.48 -21.38 -24.40
N LYS A 530 35.44 -22.21 -24.27
CA LYS A 530 35.50 -23.40 -23.41
C LYS A 530 36.14 -24.60 -24.05
N ASP A 531 36.16 -24.65 -25.41
CA ASP A 531 36.63 -25.78 -26.17
C ASP A 531 37.53 -25.32 -27.29
N ASP A 532 38.61 -26.07 -27.54
CA ASP A 532 39.55 -25.81 -28.63
C ASP A 532 38.91 -26.07 -30.00
N GLU A 533 37.91 -26.95 -30.09
CA GLU A 533 37.13 -27.20 -31.30
C GLU A 533 36.47 -25.92 -31.84
N LEU A 534 36.08 -24.97 -30.97
CA LEU A 534 35.51 -23.70 -31.38
C LEU A 534 36.49 -22.84 -32.22
N ARG A 535 37.79 -22.96 -31.94
CA ARG A 535 38.86 -22.33 -32.77
C ARG A 535 39.00 -23.01 -34.11
N ASP A 536 38.86 -24.34 -34.17
CA ASP A 536 38.91 -25.10 -35.41
C ASP A 536 37.68 -24.83 -36.30
N ILE A 537 36.53 -24.54 -35.72
CA ILE A 537 35.32 -24.09 -36.43
C ILE A 537 35.61 -22.81 -37.22
N ASN A 538 36.34 -21.85 -36.66
CA ASN A 538 36.74 -20.64 -37.39
C ASN A 538 37.60 -20.99 -38.64
N ARG A 539 38.54 -21.91 -38.51
CA ARG A 539 39.34 -22.38 -39.64
C ARG A 539 38.51 -23.12 -40.67
N TYR A 540 37.58 -23.98 -40.21
CA TYR A 540 36.70 -24.77 -41.08
C TYR A 540 35.73 -23.89 -41.89
N THR A 541 35.15 -22.87 -41.25
CA THR A 541 34.17 -21.97 -41.88
C THR A 541 34.80 -20.83 -42.67
N GLY A 542 36.10 -20.57 -42.46
CA GLY A 542 36.75 -19.37 -42.98
C GLY A 542 36.24 -18.05 -42.43
N LYS A 543 35.43 -18.12 -41.39
CA LYS A 543 34.84 -16.94 -40.67
C LYS A 543 35.36 -16.89 -39.24
N GLU A 544 35.67 -15.70 -38.72
CA GLU A 544 36.05 -15.50 -37.32
C GLU A 544 34.78 -15.41 -36.44
N ILE A 545 34.07 -16.56 -36.29
CA ILE A 545 32.83 -16.68 -35.54
C ILE A 545 33.10 -16.58 -34.04
N TYR A 546 34.06 -17.39 -33.58
CA TYR A 546 34.41 -17.48 -32.15
C TYR A 546 35.77 -16.78 -31.94
N ARG A 547 35.72 -15.49 -31.65
CA ARG A 547 36.90 -14.71 -31.31
C ARG A 547 37.13 -14.66 -29.82
N GLU A 548 38.28 -15.16 -29.39
CA GLU A 548 38.72 -15.09 -27.99
C GLU A 548 39.54 -13.81 -27.77
N GLY A 549 39.38 -13.23 -26.58
CA GLY A 549 40.19 -12.09 -26.16
C GLY A 549 39.39 -10.96 -25.52
N LYS A 550 40.08 -9.85 -25.37
CA LYS A 550 39.47 -8.64 -24.83
C LYS A 550 38.99 -7.74 -25.97
N ALA A 551 37.86 -7.08 -25.76
CA ALA A 551 37.37 -6.07 -26.69
C ALA A 551 36.70 -4.94 -25.88
N ILE A 552 36.88 -3.71 -26.34
CA ILE A 552 36.30 -2.50 -25.74
C ILE A 552 35.11 -2.08 -26.60
N LYS A 553 33.97 -1.89 -25.95
CA LYS A 553 32.76 -1.28 -26.51
C LYS A 553 32.64 0.14 -25.99
N SER A 554 32.44 1.10 -26.89
CA SER A 554 32.05 2.46 -26.59
C SER A 554 30.82 2.79 -27.43
N ALA A 555 29.68 2.99 -26.78
CA ALA A 555 28.39 3.08 -27.47
C ALA A 555 27.50 4.19 -26.89
N ILE A 556 26.69 4.75 -27.79
CA ILE A 556 25.57 5.64 -27.38
C ILE A 556 24.25 4.98 -27.74
N THR A 557 23.29 5.04 -26.82
CA THR A 557 22.00 4.33 -26.97
C THR A 557 20.85 5.30 -26.70
N PRO A 558 20.27 5.96 -27.71
CA PRO A 558 18.95 6.56 -27.61
C PRO A 558 17.88 5.48 -27.46
N ALA A 559 16.91 5.75 -26.57
CA ALA A 559 15.79 4.87 -26.33
C ALA A 559 14.51 5.64 -26.05
N LEU A 560 13.37 5.05 -26.47
CA LEU A 560 12.01 5.52 -26.17
C LEU A 560 11.25 4.38 -25.50
N THR A 561 10.48 4.71 -24.47
CA THR A 561 9.62 3.76 -23.77
C THR A 561 8.26 4.40 -23.54
N TYR A 562 7.21 3.72 -24.01
CA TYR A 562 5.80 4.04 -23.76
C TYR A 562 5.21 2.97 -22.84
N ASN A 563 4.54 3.39 -21.76
CA ASN A 563 3.88 2.49 -20.84
C ASN A 563 2.55 3.10 -20.39
N SER A 564 1.44 2.46 -20.77
CA SER A 564 0.07 2.82 -20.38
C SER A 564 -0.64 1.72 -19.59
N THR A 565 0.12 0.77 -19.01
CA THR A 565 -0.48 -0.33 -18.26
C THR A 565 -1.08 0.12 -16.93
N ASP A 566 -2.16 -0.55 -16.55
CA ASP A 566 -2.95 -0.32 -15.34
C ASP A 566 -2.31 -0.90 -14.06
N ASP A 567 -1.48 -1.94 -14.16
CA ASP A 567 -0.79 -2.58 -13.03
C ASP A 567 0.66 -2.95 -13.38
N TYR A 568 1.52 -2.91 -12.39
CA TYR A 568 2.94 -3.23 -12.57
C TYR A 568 3.21 -4.73 -12.62
N TYR A 569 2.55 -5.54 -11.79
CA TYR A 569 2.79 -7.00 -11.69
C TYR A 569 1.85 -7.83 -12.56
N LEU A 570 0.60 -7.41 -12.69
CA LEU A 570 -0.42 -8.13 -13.44
C LEU A 570 -1.22 -7.14 -14.32
N PRO A 571 -0.61 -6.64 -15.40
CA PRO A 571 -1.32 -5.76 -16.32
C PRO A 571 -2.53 -6.45 -16.93
N ARG A 572 -3.68 -5.78 -16.84
CA ARG A 572 -4.92 -6.21 -17.51
C ARG A 572 -5.19 -5.43 -18.78
N ARG A 573 -4.74 -4.18 -18.81
CA ARG A 573 -4.96 -3.25 -19.95
C ARG A 573 -3.72 -2.43 -20.22
N GLY A 574 -3.61 -2.00 -21.47
CA GLY A 574 -2.61 -1.06 -21.90
C GLY A 574 -1.49 -1.66 -22.73
N ILE A 575 -0.50 -0.84 -23.01
CA ILE A 575 0.60 -1.13 -23.91
C ILE A 575 1.91 -0.82 -23.17
N ILE A 576 2.90 -1.71 -23.33
CA ILE A 576 4.31 -1.41 -23.10
C ILE A 576 5.03 -1.53 -24.44
N ALA A 577 5.58 -0.44 -24.94
CA ALA A 577 6.37 -0.41 -26.14
C ALA A 577 7.71 0.27 -25.86
N SER A 578 8.81 -0.35 -26.26
CA SER A 578 10.14 0.25 -26.13
C SER A 578 10.97 0.00 -27.38
N THR A 579 11.76 0.99 -27.77
CA THR A 579 12.75 0.83 -28.83
C THR A 579 14.04 1.53 -28.44
N SER A 580 15.17 0.88 -28.78
CA SER A 580 16.49 1.44 -28.54
C SER A 580 17.42 1.14 -29.71
N PHE A 581 18.36 2.03 -29.94
CA PHE A 581 19.43 1.89 -30.96
C PHE A 581 20.76 2.06 -30.27
N GLU A 582 21.48 0.96 -30.03
CA GLU A 582 22.85 0.98 -29.53
C GLU A 582 23.81 1.18 -30.68
N ILE A 583 24.51 2.30 -30.71
CA ILE A 583 25.46 2.69 -31.74
C ILE A 583 26.84 2.58 -31.10
N ALA A 584 27.49 1.45 -31.36
CA ALA A 584 28.89 1.18 -30.98
C ALA A 584 29.85 1.69 -32.08
N GLY A 585 31.08 1.99 -31.72
CA GLY A 585 32.09 2.51 -32.65
C GLY A 585 32.51 3.96 -32.34
N LEU A 586 32.21 4.47 -31.15
CA LEU A 586 32.67 5.79 -30.66
C LEU A 586 34.07 5.71 -30.03
N GLY A 587 34.91 4.79 -30.53
CA GLY A 587 36.16 4.35 -29.94
C GLY A 587 36.06 2.93 -29.41
N GLY A 588 37.19 2.23 -29.29
CA GLY A 588 37.25 0.82 -28.91
C GLY A 588 37.29 -0.14 -30.11
N ASP A 589 37.00 -1.41 -29.87
CA ASP A 589 37.21 -2.48 -30.83
C ASP A 589 35.94 -2.93 -31.56
N MET A 590 34.76 -2.58 -31.00
CA MET A 590 33.45 -3.00 -31.52
C MET A 590 32.80 -1.90 -32.35
N ASP A 591 32.28 -2.25 -33.55
CA ASP A 591 31.59 -1.30 -34.43
C ASP A 591 30.35 -1.94 -35.04
N PHE A 592 29.18 -1.58 -34.49
CA PHE A 592 27.88 -2.05 -34.95
C PHE A 592 26.77 -1.07 -34.55
N VAL A 593 25.60 -1.20 -35.16
CA VAL A 593 24.36 -0.63 -34.68
C VAL A 593 23.41 -1.77 -34.35
N LYS A 594 22.88 -1.77 -33.12
CA LYS A 594 21.92 -2.77 -32.65
C LYS A 594 20.59 -2.09 -32.27
N ASN A 595 19.51 -2.48 -32.96
CA ASN A 595 18.16 -2.16 -32.56
C ASN A 595 17.60 -3.26 -31.67
N ARG A 596 16.87 -2.85 -30.63
CA ARG A 596 15.98 -3.72 -29.84
C ARG A 596 14.64 -3.01 -29.69
N THR A 597 13.57 -3.67 -30.11
CA THR A 597 12.21 -3.18 -30.00
C THR A 597 11.34 -4.24 -29.33
N ASN A 598 10.64 -3.87 -28.29
CA ASN A 598 9.71 -4.72 -27.57
C ASN A 598 8.31 -4.08 -27.61
N PHE A 599 7.29 -4.92 -27.75
CA PHE A 599 5.90 -4.52 -27.75
C PHE A 599 5.06 -5.54 -26.99
N ASN A 600 4.36 -5.10 -25.94
CA ASN A 600 3.42 -5.92 -25.18
C ASN A 600 2.07 -5.20 -25.15
N TYR A 601 1.02 -5.92 -25.48
CA TYR A 601 -0.37 -5.46 -25.46
C TYR A 601 -1.20 -6.34 -24.52
N TYR A 602 -1.99 -5.72 -23.67
CA TYR A 602 -2.84 -6.39 -22.69
C TYR A 602 -4.30 -5.97 -22.89
N LEU A 603 -5.18 -6.96 -23.02
CA LEU A 603 -6.62 -6.77 -23.19
C LEU A 603 -7.37 -7.62 -22.16
N GLY A 604 -7.83 -6.99 -21.08
CA GLY A 604 -8.71 -7.61 -20.09
C GLY A 604 -10.14 -7.63 -20.58
N LEU A 605 -10.78 -8.80 -20.52
CA LEU A 605 -12.14 -9.01 -21.03
C LEU A 605 -13.19 -8.99 -19.91
N ARG A 606 -12.85 -8.72 -18.66
CA ARG A 606 -13.79 -8.75 -17.54
C ARG A 606 -15.04 -7.90 -17.74
N GLU A 607 -14.90 -6.71 -18.35
CA GLU A 607 -16.04 -5.81 -18.61
C GLU A 607 -16.99 -6.32 -19.70
N TYR A 608 -16.52 -7.26 -20.55
CA TYR A 608 -17.30 -7.78 -21.67
C TYR A 608 -17.98 -9.12 -21.38
N ILE A 609 -17.32 -9.98 -20.56
CA ILE A 609 -17.78 -11.36 -20.33
C ILE A 609 -17.91 -11.71 -18.84
N ASP A 610 -17.76 -10.73 -17.93
CA ASP A 610 -17.78 -10.87 -16.46
C ASP A 610 -16.84 -11.98 -15.91
N TYR A 611 -15.72 -12.19 -16.63
CA TYR A 611 -14.68 -13.14 -16.26
C TYR A 611 -13.30 -12.53 -16.46
N ASP A 612 -12.37 -12.67 -15.47
CA ASP A 612 -11.03 -12.03 -15.49
C ASP A 612 -10.07 -12.72 -16.49
N LEU A 613 -10.48 -12.78 -17.75
CA LEU A 613 -9.68 -13.26 -18.86
C LEU A 613 -8.81 -12.13 -19.41
N ILE A 614 -7.52 -12.39 -19.57
CA ILE A 614 -6.57 -11.43 -20.13
C ILE A 614 -5.95 -12.04 -21.39
N LEU A 615 -6.13 -11.39 -22.52
CA LEU A 615 -5.40 -11.67 -23.74
C LEU A 615 -4.12 -10.84 -23.75
N ARG A 616 -2.99 -11.48 -24.03
CA ARG A 616 -1.68 -10.83 -24.10
C ARG A 616 -1.04 -11.12 -25.46
N TYR A 617 -0.53 -10.08 -26.08
CA TYR A 617 0.35 -10.20 -27.23
C TYR A 617 1.71 -9.61 -26.87
N LYS A 618 2.76 -10.40 -26.99
CA LYS A 618 4.12 -9.97 -26.70
C LYS A 618 4.94 -10.16 -27.98
N ALA A 619 5.71 -9.15 -28.38
CA ALA A 619 6.60 -9.24 -29.53
C ALA A 619 7.94 -8.58 -29.22
N SER A 620 9.01 -9.15 -29.73
CA SER A 620 10.35 -8.59 -29.63
C SER A 620 11.05 -8.72 -30.99
N PHE A 621 11.65 -7.62 -31.41
CA PHE A 621 12.45 -7.53 -32.62
C PHE A 621 13.86 -7.07 -32.29
N GLY A 622 14.86 -7.72 -32.86
CA GLY A 622 16.26 -7.34 -32.76
C GLY A 622 16.92 -7.33 -34.13
N LYS A 623 17.71 -6.30 -34.39
CA LYS A 623 18.54 -6.23 -35.62
C LYS A 623 19.90 -5.64 -35.28
N ILE A 624 20.93 -6.30 -35.77
CA ILE A 624 22.32 -5.82 -35.76
C ILE A 624 22.72 -5.46 -37.17
N TRP A 625 23.28 -4.32 -37.35
CA TRP A 625 23.97 -3.89 -38.57
C TRP A 625 25.45 -3.82 -38.25
N GLU A 626 26.20 -4.82 -38.72
CA GLU A 626 27.63 -4.84 -38.58
C GLU A 626 28.28 -3.76 -39.46
N ARG A 627 29.16 -2.99 -38.88
CA ARG A 627 29.98 -1.98 -39.59
C ARG A 627 31.48 -2.33 -39.49
N GLY A 628 31.83 -3.17 -38.54
CA GLY A 628 33.16 -3.67 -38.27
C GLY A 628 33.08 -4.98 -37.51
N TYR A 629 33.52 -5.00 -36.25
CA TYR A 629 33.53 -6.19 -35.43
C TYR A 629 32.34 -6.25 -34.46
N THR A 630 31.54 -7.33 -34.54
CA THR A 630 30.48 -7.68 -33.60
C THR A 630 30.82 -9.01 -32.94
N PRO A 631 31.17 -9.03 -31.63
CA PRO A 631 31.54 -10.27 -30.96
C PRO A 631 30.31 -11.16 -30.68
N ILE A 632 30.56 -12.45 -30.43
CA ILE A 632 29.50 -13.46 -30.20
C ILE A 632 28.57 -13.14 -29.05
N ASN A 633 29.06 -12.48 -27.99
CA ASN A 633 28.25 -12.07 -26.84
C ASN A 633 27.25 -10.96 -27.15
N GLU A 634 27.46 -10.20 -28.24
CA GLU A 634 26.52 -9.16 -28.69
C GLU A 634 25.46 -9.69 -29.66
N ARG A 635 25.63 -10.90 -30.22
CA ARG A 635 24.69 -11.49 -31.17
C ARG A 635 23.36 -11.89 -30.54
N LEU A 636 22.34 -12.10 -31.38
CA LEU A 636 20.98 -12.42 -30.99
C LEU A 636 20.74 -13.92 -30.89
N TYR A 637 19.97 -14.35 -29.90
CA TYR A 637 19.61 -15.74 -29.65
C TYR A 637 18.14 -15.83 -29.21
N LEU A 638 17.46 -16.93 -29.56
CA LEU A 638 16.12 -17.29 -29.07
C LEU A 638 16.19 -18.61 -28.30
N GLY A 639 15.10 -18.94 -27.58
CA GLY A 639 14.97 -20.11 -26.73
C GLY A 639 14.87 -19.73 -25.24
N GLY A 640 14.22 -20.59 -24.46
CA GLY A 640 13.97 -20.41 -23.04
C GLY A 640 12.73 -19.60 -22.71
N ILE A 641 12.44 -19.56 -21.43
CA ILE A 641 11.20 -18.97 -20.84
C ILE A 641 10.94 -17.51 -21.25
N ARG A 642 11.99 -16.77 -21.64
CA ARG A 642 11.90 -15.33 -21.97
C ARG A 642 11.66 -15.01 -23.45
N SER A 643 11.79 -15.98 -24.35
CA SER A 643 11.67 -15.68 -25.79
C SER A 643 10.88 -16.72 -26.56
N LEU A 644 11.29 -17.99 -26.50
CA LEU A 644 10.68 -19.10 -27.23
C LEU A 644 10.65 -20.33 -26.32
N ARG A 645 9.57 -20.49 -25.57
CA ARG A 645 9.40 -21.58 -24.61
C ARG A 645 9.35 -22.94 -25.33
N GLY A 646 9.77 -23.99 -24.69
CA GLY A 646 9.86 -25.33 -25.30
C GLY A 646 11.18 -25.61 -26.01
N TYR A 647 12.07 -24.62 -26.11
CA TYR A 647 13.47 -24.76 -26.54
C TYR A 647 14.42 -24.33 -25.43
N GLU A 648 15.57 -24.94 -25.30
CA GLU A 648 16.57 -24.51 -24.33
C GLU A 648 16.98 -23.05 -24.52
N SER A 649 17.40 -22.41 -23.44
CA SER A 649 17.79 -20.99 -23.44
C SER A 649 18.97 -20.76 -24.38
N ARG A 650 18.84 -19.83 -25.35
CA ARG A 650 19.83 -19.38 -26.33
C ARG A 650 20.23 -20.46 -27.34
N THR A 651 19.50 -21.54 -27.52
CA THR A 651 19.86 -22.62 -28.46
C THR A 651 19.21 -22.47 -29.83
N VAL A 652 18.22 -21.61 -30.01
CA VAL A 652 17.64 -21.32 -31.32
C VAL A 652 18.38 -20.13 -31.93
N SER A 653 19.32 -20.44 -32.79
CA SER A 653 20.15 -19.47 -33.51
C SER A 653 20.83 -20.15 -34.71
N PRO A 654 21.47 -19.40 -35.62
CA PRO A 654 22.40 -19.98 -36.61
C PRO A 654 23.45 -20.84 -35.92
N LYS A 655 23.73 -22.02 -36.54
CA LYS A 655 24.62 -23.05 -36.00
C LYS A 655 25.58 -23.56 -37.09
N VAL A 656 26.75 -23.99 -36.64
CA VAL A 656 27.71 -24.73 -37.48
C VAL A 656 27.71 -26.18 -37.03
N LYS A 657 27.62 -27.13 -37.98
CA LYS A 657 27.83 -28.55 -37.72
C LYS A 657 29.32 -28.88 -37.90
N TYR A 658 29.96 -29.33 -36.83
CA TYR A 658 31.38 -29.70 -36.84
C TYR A 658 31.57 -30.96 -35.99
N ASN A 659 32.29 -31.95 -36.51
CA ASN A 659 32.54 -33.26 -35.88
C ASN A 659 31.28 -34.02 -35.42
N GLY A 660 30.10 -33.71 -36.00
CA GLY A 660 28.82 -34.32 -35.62
C GLY A 660 27.98 -33.48 -34.67
N ASP A 661 28.56 -32.51 -33.99
CA ASP A 661 27.91 -31.63 -33.04
C ASP A 661 27.50 -30.29 -33.63
N TYR A 662 26.53 -29.63 -33.04
CA TYR A 662 26.00 -28.32 -33.45
C TYR A 662 26.44 -27.22 -32.47
N TYR A 663 27.07 -26.17 -33.01
CA TYR A 663 27.59 -25.03 -32.25
C TYR A 663 26.87 -23.74 -32.62
N GLU A 664 26.20 -23.13 -31.65
CA GLU A 664 25.45 -21.88 -31.81
C GLU A 664 26.39 -20.68 -31.87
N TYR A 665 26.17 -19.77 -32.84
CA TYR A 665 26.96 -18.54 -32.95
C TYR A 665 26.12 -17.25 -33.00
N GLY A 666 24.79 -17.38 -32.86
CA GLY A 666 23.88 -16.23 -32.81
C GLY A 666 23.55 -15.63 -34.17
N GLY A 667 22.46 -14.94 -34.25
CA GLY A 667 21.98 -14.24 -35.43
C GLY A 667 22.16 -12.72 -35.31
N GLU A 668 21.96 -12.03 -36.45
CA GLU A 668 21.95 -10.57 -36.53
C GLU A 668 20.55 -10.02 -36.58
N THR A 669 19.58 -10.83 -36.97
CA THR A 669 18.18 -10.43 -37.01
C THR A 669 17.33 -11.46 -36.31
N SER A 670 16.49 -11.03 -35.37
CA SER A 670 15.57 -11.91 -34.67
C SER A 670 14.19 -11.25 -34.52
N PHE A 671 13.18 -12.08 -34.55
CA PHE A 671 11.81 -11.70 -34.20
C PHE A 671 11.16 -12.86 -33.45
N ASN A 672 10.60 -12.57 -32.30
CA ASN A 672 9.77 -13.52 -31.60
C ASN A 672 8.48 -12.85 -31.12
N ASN A 673 7.41 -13.63 -31.13
CA ASN A 673 6.14 -13.20 -30.57
C ASN A 673 5.45 -14.32 -29.80
N SER A 674 4.58 -13.93 -28.92
CA SER A 674 3.73 -14.80 -28.12
C SER A 674 2.31 -14.27 -28.08
N VAL A 675 1.35 -15.14 -28.35
CA VAL A 675 -0.06 -14.91 -28.07
C VAL A 675 -0.42 -15.73 -26.85
N GLU A 676 -0.89 -15.07 -25.82
CA GLU A 676 -1.18 -15.70 -24.53
C GLU A 676 -2.63 -15.42 -24.09
N MET A 677 -3.25 -16.40 -23.47
CA MET A 677 -4.54 -16.28 -22.80
C MET A 677 -4.32 -16.64 -21.33
N SER A 678 -4.50 -15.65 -20.46
CA SER A 678 -4.35 -15.80 -19.01
C SER A 678 -5.70 -15.72 -18.32
N PHE A 679 -6.01 -16.69 -17.48
CA PHE A 679 -7.28 -16.83 -16.77
C PHE A 679 -7.03 -17.17 -15.30
N PRO A 680 -7.90 -16.74 -14.37
CA PRO A 680 -7.74 -17.04 -12.96
C PRO A 680 -7.99 -18.53 -12.70
N ILE A 681 -7.11 -19.15 -11.91
CA ILE A 681 -7.33 -20.50 -11.31
C ILE A 681 -7.88 -20.31 -9.91
N ILE A 682 -7.21 -19.45 -9.12
CA ILE A 682 -7.65 -19.05 -7.79
C ILE A 682 -7.42 -17.53 -7.69
N GLU A 683 -8.47 -16.76 -7.94
CA GLU A 683 -8.39 -15.29 -8.03
C GLU A 683 -7.88 -14.67 -6.73
N ARG A 684 -8.34 -15.18 -5.59
CA ARG A 684 -8.00 -14.69 -4.25
C ARG A 684 -6.49 -14.71 -3.94
N VAL A 685 -5.77 -15.69 -4.44
CA VAL A 685 -4.33 -15.82 -4.24
C VAL A 685 -3.50 -15.36 -5.45
N LYS A 686 -4.16 -14.72 -6.42
CA LYS A 686 -3.55 -14.26 -7.67
C LYS A 686 -2.82 -15.38 -8.44
N MET A 687 -3.39 -16.59 -8.41
CA MET A 687 -2.93 -17.74 -9.18
C MET A 687 -3.69 -17.79 -10.50
N ARG A 688 -2.97 -17.81 -11.60
CA ARG A 688 -3.52 -17.78 -12.96
C ARG A 688 -2.99 -18.93 -13.79
N GLY A 689 -3.83 -19.44 -14.66
CA GLY A 689 -3.42 -20.29 -15.75
C GLY A 689 -3.04 -19.43 -16.96
N VAL A 690 -2.11 -19.91 -17.74
CA VAL A 690 -1.78 -19.32 -19.04
C VAL A 690 -1.71 -20.40 -20.09
N VAL A 691 -2.28 -20.14 -21.26
CA VAL A 691 -2.08 -20.93 -22.47
C VAL A 691 -1.46 -20.01 -23.51
N PHE A 692 -0.48 -20.51 -24.24
CA PHE A 692 0.28 -19.68 -25.16
C PHE A 692 0.68 -20.40 -26.43
N TYR A 693 0.92 -19.61 -27.45
CA TYR A 693 1.58 -19.98 -28.69
C TYR A 693 2.74 -19.02 -28.94
N ASP A 694 3.94 -19.55 -29.04
CA ASP A 694 5.15 -18.80 -29.33
C ASP A 694 5.62 -19.07 -30.76
N TYR A 695 6.09 -18.01 -31.40
CA TYR A 695 6.69 -18.11 -32.74
C TYR A 695 7.95 -17.23 -32.79
N GLY A 696 9.04 -17.83 -33.26
CA GLY A 696 10.33 -17.16 -33.33
C GLY A 696 11.01 -17.37 -34.71
N MET A 697 11.64 -16.30 -35.16
CA MET A 697 12.45 -16.26 -36.40
C MET A 697 13.80 -15.65 -36.07
N ILE A 698 14.86 -16.21 -36.60
CA ILE A 698 16.21 -15.69 -36.40
C ILE A 698 17.12 -16.09 -37.59
N GLY A 699 18.06 -15.25 -37.92
CA GLY A 699 19.06 -15.53 -38.94
C GLY A 699 20.22 -14.56 -38.91
N GLU A 700 21.26 -14.88 -39.66
CA GLU A 700 22.43 -14.02 -39.88
C GLU A 700 22.09 -12.90 -40.88
N ASN A 701 21.55 -13.24 -42.04
CA ASN A 701 21.24 -12.27 -43.10
C ASN A 701 19.72 -11.98 -43.17
N SER A 702 18.88 -12.93 -42.81
CA SER A 702 17.43 -12.84 -42.97
C SER A 702 16.68 -13.53 -41.84
N LEU A 703 15.52 -12.97 -41.45
CA LEU A 703 14.59 -13.62 -40.50
C LEU A 703 14.07 -14.98 -40.97
N ASN A 704 14.14 -15.26 -42.26
CA ASN A 704 13.56 -16.47 -42.82
C ASN A 704 14.47 -17.73 -42.73
N GLU A 705 15.67 -17.62 -42.21
CA GLU A 705 16.64 -18.71 -42.15
C GLU A 705 16.21 -19.78 -41.15
N ILE A 706 15.81 -19.40 -39.96
CA ILE A 706 15.38 -20.30 -38.90
C ILE A 706 14.03 -19.83 -38.39
N LYS A 707 13.04 -20.72 -38.41
CA LYS A 707 11.70 -20.50 -37.88
C LYS A 707 11.36 -21.64 -36.95
N ARG A 708 10.92 -21.28 -35.73
CA ARG A 708 10.50 -22.24 -34.71
C ARG A 708 9.22 -21.77 -34.05
N SER A 709 8.45 -22.72 -33.58
CA SER A 709 7.23 -22.42 -32.83
C SER A 709 7.03 -23.43 -31.72
N SER A 710 6.27 -23.03 -30.74
CA SER A 710 5.87 -23.88 -29.63
C SER A 710 4.48 -23.53 -29.13
N VAL A 711 3.90 -24.46 -28.43
CA VAL A 711 2.61 -24.29 -27.74
C VAL A 711 2.77 -24.80 -26.32
N GLY A 712 2.08 -24.18 -25.40
CA GLY A 712 2.19 -24.61 -24.00
C GLY A 712 1.13 -24.04 -23.09
N THR A 713 1.23 -24.49 -21.86
CA THR A 713 0.40 -24.00 -20.76
C THR A 713 1.29 -23.77 -19.54
N GLY A 714 0.82 -22.98 -18.60
CA GLY A 714 1.56 -22.72 -17.37
C GLY A 714 0.71 -22.22 -16.25
N ILE A 715 1.34 -22.13 -15.10
CA ILE A 715 0.79 -21.51 -13.89
C ILE A 715 1.65 -20.29 -13.55
N GLU A 716 1.01 -19.17 -13.41
CA GLU A 716 1.59 -17.93 -12.92
C GLU A 716 1.00 -17.62 -11.54
N TRP A 717 1.86 -17.44 -10.57
CA TRP A 717 1.40 -17.25 -9.21
C TRP A 717 2.22 -16.17 -8.49
N ILE A 718 1.57 -15.12 -8.01
CA ILE A 718 2.21 -14.07 -7.22
C ILE A 718 2.20 -14.50 -5.76
N THR A 719 3.30 -15.12 -5.32
CA THR A 719 3.46 -15.60 -3.94
C THR A 719 4.05 -14.52 -3.03
N PRO A 720 3.93 -14.67 -1.69
CA PRO A 720 4.59 -13.76 -0.74
C PRO A 720 6.13 -13.72 -0.85
N ILE A 721 6.75 -14.79 -1.37
CA ILE A 721 8.20 -14.89 -1.59
C ILE A 721 8.62 -14.46 -2.99
N GLY A 722 7.69 -13.98 -3.81
CA GLY A 722 7.92 -13.51 -5.17
C GLY A 722 7.10 -14.28 -6.22
N PRO A 723 7.13 -13.81 -7.48
CA PRO A 723 6.42 -14.45 -8.57
C PRO A 723 6.97 -15.86 -8.85
N LEU A 724 6.07 -16.83 -9.00
CA LEU A 724 6.36 -18.21 -9.42
C LEU A 724 5.74 -18.44 -10.79
N GLN A 725 6.51 -18.99 -11.72
CA GLN A 725 6.03 -19.41 -13.03
C GLN A 725 6.44 -20.87 -13.29
N LEU A 726 5.45 -21.70 -13.62
CA LEU A 726 5.64 -23.08 -14.06
C LEU A 726 5.14 -23.18 -15.48
N ILE A 727 5.97 -23.60 -16.42
CA ILE A 727 5.68 -23.67 -17.85
C ILE A 727 5.86 -25.07 -18.36
N PHE A 728 4.86 -25.58 -19.04
CA PHE A 728 4.90 -26.81 -19.83
C PHE A 728 4.75 -26.42 -21.29
N ALA A 729 5.79 -26.60 -22.07
CA ALA A 729 5.84 -26.21 -23.48
C ALA A 729 6.30 -27.36 -24.38
N LYS A 730 5.75 -27.42 -25.56
CA LYS A 730 6.12 -28.38 -26.58
C LYS A 730 6.58 -27.66 -27.83
N ALA A 731 7.82 -27.89 -28.22
CA ALA A 731 8.33 -27.46 -29.50
C ALA A 731 7.56 -28.10 -30.66
N LEU A 732 7.12 -27.30 -31.63
CA LEU A 732 6.38 -27.78 -32.80
C LEU A 732 7.36 -28.00 -33.95
N LYS A 733 7.43 -29.26 -34.45
CA LYS A 733 8.30 -29.65 -35.56
C LYS A 733 9.77 -29.25 -35.37
N PRO A 734 10.40 -29.65 -34.25
CA PRO A 734 11.82 -29.37 -34.03
C PRO A 734 12.66 -29.95 -35.19
N LYS A 735 13.78 -29.31 -35.46
CA LYS A 735 14.75 -29.73 -36.51
C LYS A 735 15.95 -30.40 -35.86
N GLU A 736 16.71 -31.11 -36.67
CA GLU A 736 17.99 -31.67 -36.25
C GLU A 736 18.89 -30.58 -35.68
N GLY A 737 19.50 -30.84 -34.53
CA GLY A 737 20.32 -29.87 -33.81
C GLY A 737 19.53 -28.86 -32.94
N ASP A 738 18.21 -29.01 -32.81
CA ASP A 738 17.45 -28.23 -31.86
C ASP A 738 17.43 -28.87 -30.46
N ASP A 739 17.81 -28.11 -29.45
CA ASP A 739 17.71 -28.53 -28.06
C ASP A 739 16.35 -28.05 -27.51
N THR A 740 15.53 -29.02 -27.08
CA THR A 740 14.18 -28.75 -26.59
C THR A 740 14.07 -28.97 -25.09
N ASN A 741 13.24 -28.15 -24.42
CA ASN A 741 12.96 -28.27 -23.02
C ASN A 741 11.45 -28.20 -22.78
N THR A 742 10.85 -29.29 -22.29
CA THR A 742 9.38 -29.37 -22.10
C THR A 742 8.90 -28.77 -20.81
N PHE A 743 9.75 -28.58 -19.82
CA PHE A 743 9.37 -28.02 -18.54
C PHE A 743 10.39 -26.95 -18.10
N GLU A 744 9.88 -25.77 -17.85
CA GLU A 744 10.67 -24.65 -17.33
C GLU A 744 9.95 -24.04 -16.13
N PHE A 745 10.69 -23.58 -15.14
CA PHE A 745 10.13 -22.85 -14.03
C PHE A 745 11.09 -21.77 -13.52
N THR A 746 10.50 -20.77 -12.85
CA THR A 746 11.26 -19.72 -12.19
C THR A 746 10.51 -19.20 -10.97
N ILE A 747 11.28 -18.85 -9.94
CA ILE A 747 10.77 -18.26 -8.69
C ILE A 747 11.55 -16.97 -8.44
N GLY A 748 10.85 -15.92 -7.96
CA GLY A 748 11.47 -14.65 -7.57
C GLY A 748 11.75 -13.70 -8.75
N ARG A 749 11.46 -14.09 -9.97
CA ARG A 749 11.56 -13.22 -11.17
C ARG A 749 10.18 -12.87 -11.71
N ARG A 750 10.03 -11.64 -12.21
CA ARG A 750 8.78 -11.14 -12.83
C ARG A 750 8.47 -11.92 -14.14
N PHE A 751 7.17 -12.12 -14.41
CA PHE A 751 6.62 -12.76 -15.62
C PHE A 751 6.85 -11.96 -16.89
#